data_268fe08092ff85f13d4eeb1ffe601b1e
#
_entry.id   268fe08092ff85f13d4eeb1ffe601b1e
#
_cell.length_a   1.000
_cell.length_b   1.000
_cell.length_c   1.000
_cell.angle_alpha   90.00
_cell.angle_beta   90.00
_cell.angle_gamma   90.00
#
_symmetry.space_group_name_H-M   'P 1'
#
loop_
_entity.id
_entity.type
_entity.pdbx_description
1 polymer ?
#
loop_
_entity_poly.entity_id
_entity_poly.type
_entity_poly.pdbx_seq_one_letter_code
_entity_poly.pdbx_strand_id
1 'polypeptide(L)'
;MRRLFTAPRRSAVTALVLAAMAGSAISDQVYAAPPGSNEIRIGNTAPYTGPASAYGVIAKVIAAYLDKINAEGGINGRKVNMITYDDAYEPTKTMAMTRKLVEEDNVLLALGTIGTNTNAAIQPYLNSKKVPQLFALSGAAAWDQPHEFPWTIGFLPTYTAEAQIFAQYILENHPRSKIAVLYQEDGMGKEYLKGLKDGLGGKIAIVAEAPYKVTDTNIDAQMAKLKASGADVFIEFTTPKFAIMAIKRSAELGWRPNHFVASISNSYSAVIQPAGAQNVEGLLSAAYRLEGEDAAAAGEAAFREWSAFMQRYVPSVSKTNGQAVLGYLVGKLTVEVLKNCGDDLSRENIMKQARLLKGIQLPMMVSGIQINTSPSDHAPIEQMRMMRFTNGQWQHFGPVRSGVDAGAVSDSFKTIFKYGTATKRDLANQLNANTVSLMTGSFGSTYAQVGADLASVLDNGTSLRILPVMGRGSVQAVADILLLRGVDAGIVRKDTLSYLDRKDFAKDIRNQFVYVAKMFNEEMHVLAPRSITSMRELDGKTVVVDLPDSSTFVTAINVFDRLGIRPHLIYQEPRLAVDMLRKGEVDAIVAIEGKPLQWLNQINDRNLHLVPVDYAKPLQEEYLPSKLGSTDYPGLVPEGGYVETIAAEAVLASYNWAPNSDRYRRLSLLVDTMFDKVAQLQRPPFHPKWKEMAPRATVAGWTRFKAAQEWLDRNMPLPASAAAASGAAPLPAPAAAPAAALAPQDRDPLYREFLEWRATRAKASTNR
;
A
#
# COMPACT_ATOMS: atom_id res chain seq x y z
N MET A 1 43.28 68.93 -36.37
CA MET A 1 43.47 69.25 -34.96
C MET A 1 42.18 68.73 -34.20
N ARG A 2 42.43 67.82 -33.26
CA ARG A 2 41.68 67.64 -31.99
C ARG A 2 40.16 67.43 -32.09
N ARG A 3 39.52 66.51 -31.50
CA ARG A 3 39.66 65.38 -30.53
C ARG A 3 38.21 64.78 -30.41
N LEU A 4 38.02 63.48 -30.54
CA LEU A 4 37.92 62.49 -29.48
C LEU A 4 36.83 62.79 -28.41
N PHE A 5 35.84 61.89 -28.28
CA PHE A 5 35.73 60.95 -27.17
C PHE A 5 34.42 60.17 -27.35
N THR A 6 34.44 58.96 -27.63
CA THR A 6 34.33 57.71 -26.87
C THR A 6 33.25 57.64 -25.78
N ALA A 7 32.38 56.65 -26.01
CA ALA A 7 31.86 55.61 -25.12
C ALA A 7 30.66 55.92 -24.23
N PRO A 8 29.95 54.93 -23.68
CA PRO A 8 30.44 53.59 -23.41
C PRO A 8 29.48 52.43 -23.76
N ARG A 9 30.09 51.34 -24.12
CA ARG A 9 29.51 49.99 -24.09
C ARG A 9 29.28 49.56 -22.66
N ARG A 10 28.08 49.79 -22.09
CA ARG A 10 27.65 49.23 -20.81
C ARG A 10 26.19 48.72 -20.77
N SER A 11 25.47 48.79 -21.89
CA SER A 11 24.05 48.38 -21.92
C SER A 11 23.78 47.00 -22.55
N ALA A 12 24.79 46.30 -23.11
CA ALA A 12 24.58 45.01 -23.76
C ALA A 12 24.83 43.79 -22.84
N VAL A 13 25.52 43.96 -21.71
CA VAL A 13 25.78 42.83 -20.79
C VAL A 13 24.69 42.64 -19.78
N THR A 14 23.99 43.69 -19.41
CA THR A 14 22.86 43.61 -18.44
C THR A 14 21.59 43.00 -19.07
N ALA A 15 21.43 43.13 -20.39
CA ALA A 15 20.29 42.51 -21.09
C ALA A 15 20.49 41.01 -21.31
N LEU A 16 21.70 40.50 -21.37
CA LEU A 16 22.00 39.06 -21.55
C LEU A 16 21.92 38.29 -20.22
N VAL A 17 22.13 38.93 -19.07
CA VAL A 17 22.02 38.29 -17.74
C VAL A 17 20.57 38.24 -17.28
N LEU A 18 19.73 39.19 -17.68
CA LEU A 18 18.27 39.13 -17.41
C LEU A 18 17.52 38.14 -18.31
N ALA A 19 18.05 37.83 -19.52
CA ALA A 19 17.45 36.79 -20.36
C ALA A 19 17.90 35.37 -19.94
N ALA A 20 18.98 35.20 -19.19
CA ALA A 20 19.45 33.91 -18.68
C ALA A 20 18.77 33.54 -17.32
N MET A 21 18.21 34.50 -16.60
CA MET A 21 17.44 34.22 -15.36
C MET A 21 15.93 34.04 -15.58
N ALA A 22 15.42 34.29 -16.78
CA ALA A 22 14.02 34.02 -17.14
C ALA A 22 13.79 32.58 -17.65
N GLY A 23 14.81 31.73 -17.68
CA GLY A 23 14.80 30.39 -18.27
C GLY A 23 14.70 29.22 -17.27
N SER A 24 14.43 29.45 -16.01
CA SER A 24 14.35 28.38 -14.99
C SER A 24 13.14 28.49 -14.07
N ALA A 25 12.05 29.12 -14.51
CA ALA A 25 10.75 28.80 -13.98
C ALA A 25 10.37 27.46 -14.65
N ILE A 26 10.62 26.33 -13.97
CA ILE A 26 9.91 25.09 -14.25
C ILE A 26 8.45 25.43 -13.95
N SER A 27 7.72 25.91 -14.97
CA SER A 27 6.30 25.98 -14.93
C SER A 27 5.82 24.56 -14.68
N ASP A 28 5.10 24.35 -13.57
CA ASP A 28 4.13 23.26 -13.47
C ASP A 28 3.26 23.36 -14.73
N GLN A 29 3.63 22.67 -15.80
CA GLN A 29 2.78 22.58 -16.97
C GLN A 29 1.57 21.74 -16.54
N VAL A 30 0.51 22.44 -16.18
CA VAL A 30 -0.84 21.89 -16.21
C VAL A 30 -1.03 21.38 -17.64
N TYR A 31 -0.91 20.07 -17.84
CA TYR A 31 -1.21 19.41 -19.10
C TYR A 31 -2.72 19.41 -19.27
N ALA A 32 -3.24 20.53 -19.71
CA ALA A 32 -4.48 20.59 -20.44
C ALA A 32 -4.13 20.30 -21.91
N ALA A 33 -4.96 19.52 -22.61
CA ALA A 33 -4.88 19.52 -24.07
C ALA A 33 -4.85 20.98 -24.53
N PRO A 34 -3.92 21.39 -25.39
CA PRO A 34 -3.81 22.79 -25.77
C PRO A 34 -5.17 23.35 -26.13
N PRO A 35 -5.56 24.55 -25.64
CA PRO A 35 -6.82 25.15 -26.02
C PRO A 35 -6.89 25.17 -27.55
N GLY A 36 -7.91 24.48 -28.15
CA GLY A 36 -8.04 24.35 -29.58
C GLY A 36 -7.47 23.07 -30.23
N SER A 37 -6.88 22.11 -29.44
CA SER A 37 -6.54 20.80 -30.00
C SER A 37 -7.81 20.01 -30.29
N ASN A 38 -8.01 19.61 -31.56
CA ASN A 38 -9.14 18.76 -31.98
C ASN A 38 -8.93 17.28 -31.62
N GLU A 39 -7.93 16.94 -30.81
CA GLU A 39 -7.54 15.56 -30.53
C GLU A 39 -7.31 15.32 -29.03
N ILE A 40 -7.84 14.21 -28.53
CA ILE A 40 -7.60 13.66 -27.19
C ILE A 40 -6.69 12.43 -27.37
N ARG A 41 -5.45 12.49 -26.90
CA ARG A 41 -4.50 11.37 -26.99
C ARG A 41 -4.54 10.52 -25.74
N ILE A 42 -4.80 9.24 -25.89
CA ILE A 42 -4.88 8.25 -24.81
C ILE A 42 -3.78 7.21 -25.02
N GLY A 43 -3.00 6.91 -24.00
CA GLY A 43 -1.96 5.89 -24.03
C GLY A 43 -2.45 4.55 -23.49
N ASN A 44 -1.93 3.46 -24.06
CA ASN A 44 -2.17 2.11 -23.56
C ASN A 44 -0.93 1.23 -23.75
N THR A 45 -0.71 0.30 -22.82
CA THR A 45 0.17 -0.84 -23.01
C THR A 45 -0.63 -2.12 -22.81
N ALA A 46 -0.44 -3.10 -23.69
CA ALA A 46 -1.18 -4.36 -23.63
C ALA A 46 -0.32 -5.53 -24.15
N PRO A 47 -0.53 -6.76 -23.65
CA PRO A 47 0.20 -7.93 -24.12
C PRO A 47 -0.41 -8.43 -25.44
N TYR A 48 -0.03 -7.86 -26.56
CA TYR A 48 -0.42 -8.38 -27.88
C TYR A 48 0.34 -9.66 -28.24
N THR A 49 1.51 -9.84 -27.67
CA THR A 49 2.36 -11.02 -27.77
C THR A 49 2.65 -11.61 -26.39
N GLY A 50 3.35 -12.74 -26.34
CA GLY A 50 3.77 -13.36 -25.07
C GLY A 50 2.71 -14.25 -24.40
N PRO A 51 2.98 -14.67 -23.16
CA PRO A 51 2.18 -15.71 -22.48
C PRO A 51 0.77 -15.27 -22.10
N ALA A 52 0.52 -13.98 -22.00
CA ALA A 52 -0.78 -13.39 -21.66
C ALA A 52 -1.49 -12.74 -22.88
N SER A 53 -1.10 -13.09 -24.09
CA SER A 53 -1.61 -12.49 -25.33
C SER A 53 -3.13 -12.60 -25.54
N ALA A 54 -3.79 -13.54 -24.85
CA ALA A 54 -5.25 -13.62 -24.83
C ALA A 54 -5.93 -12.33 -24.34
N TYR A 55 -5.26 -11.54 -23.51
CA TYR A 55 -5.77 -10.25 -23.00
C TYR A 55 -5.60 -9.09 -24.01
N GLY A 56 -4.77 -9.23 -25.03
CA GLY A 56 -4.54 -8.17 -26.01
C GLY A 56 -5.80 -7.73 -26.78
N VAL A 57 -6.84 -8.57 -26.81
CA VAL A 57 -8.15 -8.25 -27.39
C VAL A 57 -8.83 -7.09 -26.65
N ILE A 58 -8.60 -6.92 -25.36
CA ILE A 58 -9.22 -5.87 -24.55
C ILE A 58 -8.86 -4.49 -25.13
N ALA A 59 -7.57 -4.24 -25.33
CA ALA A 59 -7.10 -2.96 -25.87
C ALA A 59 -7.59 -2.72 -27.30
N LYS A 60 -7.67 -3.78 -28.13
CA LYS A 60 -8.25 -3.68 -29.49
C LYS A 60 -9.71 -3.24 -29.46
N VAL A 61 -10.49 -3.75 -28.52
CA VAL A 61 -11.92 -3.39 -28.37
C VAL A 61 -12.08 -1.99 -27.77
N ILE A 62 -11.23 -1.58 -26.84
CA ILE A 62 -11.22 -0.18 -26.35
C ILE A 62 -10.98 0.77 -27.52
N ALA A 63 -9.94 0.54 -28.33
CA ALA A 63 -9.62 1.37 -29.49
C ALA A 63 -10.80 1.42 -30.48
N ALA A 64 -11.38 0.27 -30.83
CA ALA A 64 -12.54 0.19 -31.73
C ALA A 64 -13.78 0.92 -31.17
N TYR A 65 -13.96 0.94 -29.85
CA TYR A 65 -15.04 1.71 -29.22
C TYR A 65 -14.81 3.22 -29.34
N LEU A 66 -13.57 3.67 -29.19
CA LEU A 66 -13.19 5.07 -29.38
C LEU A 66 -13.32 5.48 -30.86
N ASP A 67 -13.01 4.56 -31.79
CA ASP A 67 -13.26 4.78 -33.24
C ASP A 67 -14.74 4.94 -33.54
N LYS A 68 -15.61 4.14 -32.88
CA LYS A 68 -17.08 4.34 -32.96
C LYS A 68 -17.46 5.75 -32.50
N ILE A 69 -16.93 6.19 -31.36
CA ILE A 69 -17.22 7.54 -30.85
C ILE A 69 -16.72 8.62 -31.82
N ASN A 70 -15.55 8.43 -32.42
CA ASN A 70 -15.03 9.35 -33.44
C ASN A 70 -15.93 9.45 -34.67
N ALA A 71 -16.52 8.31 -35.11
CA ALA A 71 -17.50 8.28 -36.22
C ALA A 71 -18.83 8.98 -35.87
N GLU A 72 -19.13 9.11 -34.57
CA GLU A 72 -20.34 9.79 -34.04
C GLU A 72 -20.08 11.27 -33.70
N GLY A 73 -18.92 11.82 -34.04
CA GLY A 73 -18.57 13.24 -33.84
C GLY A 73 -17.57 13.49 -32.72
N GLY A 74 -17.03 12.44 -32.08
CA GLY A 74 -16.04 12.53 -31.04
C GLY A 74 -16.60 12.88 -29.64
N ILE A 75 -15.75 13.33 -28.76
CA ILE A 75 -16.14 13.80 -27.43
C ILE A 75 -16.06 15.31 -27.39
N ASN A 76 -17.21 15.96 -27.23
CA ASN A 76 -17.34 17.43 -27.30
C ASN A 76 -16.65 18.01 -28.53
N GLY A 77 -16.87 17.38 -29.71
CA GLY A 77 -16.30 17.77 -31.01
C GLY A 77 -14.81 17.42 -31.20
N ARG A 78 -14.16 16.77 -30.23
CA ARG A 78 -12.75 16.36 -30.32
C ARG A 78 -12.63 14.87 -30.65
N LYS A 79 -11.72 14.52 -31.55
CA LYS A 79 -11.40 13.13 -31.86
C LYS A 79 -10.56 12.51 -30.73
N VAL A 80 -10.79 11.23 -30.45
CA VAL A 80 -10.00 10.46 -29.47
C VAL A 80 -9.05 9.54 -30.24
N ASN A 81 -7.77 9.67 -29.98
CA ASN A 81 -6.71 8.85 -30.56
C ASN A 81 -6.08 7.99 -29.49
N MET A 82 -6.20 6.68 -29.60
CA MET A 82 -5.58 5.73 -28.68
C MET A 82 -4.28 5.19 -29.27
N ILE A 83 -3.17 5.54 -28.63
CA ILE A 83 -1.83 5.05 -28.95
C ILE A 83 -1.56 3.84 -28.07
N THR A 84 -1.28 2.68 -28.66
CA THR A 84 -1.08 1.43 -27.92
C THR A 84 0.20 0.73 -28.32
N TYR A 85 0.91 0.16 -27.35
CA TYR A 85 2.15 -0.58 -27.53
C TYR A 85 2.09 -1.98 -26.96
N ASP A 86 2.80 -2.93 -27.61
CA ASP A 86 2.95 -4.29 -27.11
C ASP A 86 3.99 -4.35 -25.98
N ASP A 87 3.59 -4.76 -24.81
CA ASP A 87 4.46 -4.97 -23.67
C ASP A 87 4.81 -6.44 -23.41
N ALA A 88 4.27 -7.37 -24.16
CA ALA A 88 4.45 -8.81 -24.02
C ALA A 88 4.22 -9.35 -22.58
N TYR A 89 3.53 -8.59 -21.73
CA TYR A 89 3.32 -8.87 -20.31
C TYR A 89 4.63 -8.78 -19.47
N GLU A 90 5.60 -8.01 -19.92
CA GLU A 90 6.90 -7.82 -19.28
C GLU A 90 6.98 -6.45 -18.59
N PRO A 91 7.14 -6.37 -17.25
CA PRO A 91 7.14 -5.10 -16.51
C PRO A 91 8.18 -4.08 -17.00
N THR A 92 9.37 -4.55 -17.38
CA THR A 92 10.43 -3.68 -17.91
C THR A 92 10.05 -3.07 -19.26
N LYS A 93 9.41 -3.85 -20.13
CA LYS A 93 8.94 -3.39 -21.43
C LYS A 93 7.72 -2.48 -21.27
N THR A 94 6.81 -2.81 -20.35
CA THR A 94 5.69 -1.93 -19.99
C THR A 94 6.17 -0.55 -19.56
N MET A 95 7.20 -0.48 -18.70
CA MET A 95 7.79 0.78 -18.27
C MET A 95 8.39 1.56 -19.44
N ALA A 96 9.15 0.91 -20.32
CA ALA A 96 9.76 1.57 -21.48
C ALA A 96 8.68 2.15 -22.42
N MET A 97 7.64 1.38 -22.73
CA MET A 97 6.53 1.81 -23.56
C MET A 97 5.70 2.93 -22.89
N THR A 98 5.50 2.86 -21.58
CA THR A 98 4.79 3.91 -20.84
C THR A 98 5.57 5.22 -20.84
N ARG A 99 6.90 5.18 -20.70
CA ARG A 99 7.72 6.39 -20.85
C ARG A 99 7.57 7.00 -22.25
N LYS A 100 7.61 6.19 -23.29
CA LYS A 100 7.39 6.63 -24.66
C LYS A 100 6.04 7.30 -24.83
N LEU A 101 4.96 6.70 -24.33
CA LEU A 101 3.61 7.29 -24.35
C LEU A 101 3.57 8.66 -23.67
N VAL A 102 4.21 8.80 -22.53
CA VAL A 102 4.17 10.05 -21.74
C VAL A 102 5.13 11.12 -22.28
N GLU A 103 6.36 10.75 -22.62
CA GLU A 103 7.46 11.69 -22.89
C GLU A 103 7.57 12.03 -24.38
N GLU A 104 7.20 11.11 -25.29
CA GLU A 104 7.28 11.31 -26.74
C GLU A 104 5.89 11.56 -27.37
N ASP A 105 4.91 10.69 -27.04
CA ASP A 105 3.57 10.77 -27.65
C ASP A 105 2.66 11.79 -26.95
N ASN A 106 3.08 12.30 -25.76
CA ASN A 106 2.35 13.31 -24.97
C ASN A 106 0.90 12.93 -24.71
N VAL A 107 0.68 11.72 -24.21
CA VAL A 107 -0.68 11.26 -23.89
C VAL A 107 -1.28 12.00 -22.70
N LEU A 108 -2.58 12.22 -22.75
CA LEU A 108 -3.34 12.86 -21.69
C LEU A 108 -3.45 11.97 -20.47
N LEU A 109 -3.68 10.67 -20.69
CA LEU A 109 -3.85 9.64 -19.66
C LEU A 109 -3.39 8.27 -20.18
N ALA A 110 -3.10 7.35 -19.29
CA ALA A 110 -2.94 5.91 -19.55
C ALA A 110 -4.26 5.20 -19.24
N LEU A 111 -4.75 4.40 -20.18
CA LEU A 111 -6.07 3.75 -20.09
C LEU A 111 -5.96 2.24 -20.19
N GLY A 112 -6.60 1.52 -19.26
CA GLY A 112 -6.81 0.08 -19.37
C GLY A 112 -5.52 -0.71 -19.53
N THR A 113 -4.45 -0.33 -18.86
CA THR A 113 -3.18 -1.06 -18.82
C THR A 113 -3.35 -2.39 -18.11
N ILE A 114 -2.74 -3.48 -18.62
CA ILE A 114 -3.11 -4.86 -18.27
C ILE A 114 -2.03 -5.55 -17.42
N GLY A 115 -2.47 -6.20 -16.33
CA GLY A 115 -1.66 -7.10 -15.51
C GLY A 115 -1.21 -6.48 -14.18
N THR A 116 -0.90 -7.32 -13.20
CA THR A 116 -0.55 -6.87 -11.85
C THR A 116 0.87 -6.33 -11.79
N ASN A 117 1.87 -7.13 -12.19
CA ASN A 117 3.27 -6.72 -12.11
C ASN A 117 3.60 -5.61 -13.14
N THR A 118 2.95 -5.60 -14.29
CA THR A 118 3.10 -4.58 -15.32
C THR A 118 2.57 -3.23 -14.84
N ASN A 119 1.36 -3.20 -14.25
CA ASN A 119 0.80 -1.99 -13.66
C ASN A 119 1.59 -1.51 -12.45
N ALA A 120 2.04 -2.40 -11.58
CA ALA A 120 2.88 -2.03 -10.43
C ALA A 120 4.19 -1.36 -10.85
N ALA A 121 4.77 -1.76 -11.98
CA ALA A 121 5.98 -1.14 -12.51
C ALA A 121 5.76 0.32 -12.94
N ILE A 122 4.59 0.66 -13.48
CA ILE A 122 4.33 2.00 -14.07
C ILE A 122 3.57 2.94 -13.14
N GLN A 123 2.87 2.44 -12.13
CA GLN A 123 2.05 3.24 -11.22
C GLN A 123 2.84 4.38 -10.54
N PRO A 124 4.02 4.15 -9.91
CA PRO A 124 4.79 5.23 -9.29
C PRO A 124 5.23 6.29 -10.29
N TYR A 125 5.64 5.87 -11.48
CA TYR A 125 6.05 6.78 -12.54
C TYR A 125 4.90 7.67 -13.01
N LEU A 126 3.74 7.08 -13.37
CA LEU A 126 2.57 7.84 -13.81
C LEU A 126 2.08 8.80 -12.72
N ASN A 127 2.07 8.37 -11.45
CA ASN A 127 1.73 9.22 -10.32
C ASN A 127 2.71 10.38 -10.14
N SER A 128 4.03 10.13 -10.26
CA SER A 128 5.04 11.18 -10.18
C SER A 128 4.93 12.23 -11.29
N LYS A 129 4.47 11.80 -12.48
CA LYS A 129 4.23 12.67 -13.65
C LYS A 129 2.82 13.28 -13.66
N LYS A 130 1.99 13.00 -12.66
CA LYS A 130 0.58 13.40 -12.59
C LYS A 130 -0.19 13.02 -13.86
N VAL A 131 0.08 11.82 -14.39
CA VAL A 131 -0.63 11.24 -15.53
C VAL A 131 -1.70 10.28 -15.00
N PRO A 132 -3.01 10.52 -15.27
CA PRO A 132 -4.05 9.60 -14.85
C PRO A 132 -3.80 8.19 -15.41
N GLN A 133 -3.78 7.19 -14.53
CA GLN A 133 -3.85 5.77 -14.86
C GLN A 133 -5.29 5.32 -14.61
N LEU A 134 -6.12 5.41 -15.64
CA LEU A 134 -7.53 5.09 -15.52
C LEU A 134 -7.81 3.64 -15.85
N PHE A 135 -8.62 3.03 -14.99
CA PHE A 135 -9.18 1.71 -15.19
C PHE A 135 -8.11 0.65 -15.42
N ALA A 136 -7.10 0.61 -14.54
CA ALA A 136 -6.06 -0.41 -14.55
C ALA A 136 -6.71 -1.81 -14.51
N LEU A 137 -6.36 -2.66 -15.48
CA LEU A 137 -6.96 -3.98 -15.65
C LEU A 137 -6.17 -5.04 -14.86
N SER A 138 -6.35 -4.96 -13.56
CA SER A 138 -5.87 -5.91 -12.57
C SER A 138 -6.75 -5.73 -11.32
N GLY A 139 -7.04 -6.83 -10.63
CA GLY A 139 -7.79 -6.81 -9.38
C GLY A 139 -6.91 -6.66 -8.13
N ALA A 140 -5.65 -6.21 -8.26
CA ALA A 140 -4.80 -6.02 -7.10
C ALA A 140 -5.30 -4.82 -6.26
N ALA A 141 -5.27 -4.96 -4.93
CA ALA A 141 -5.65 -3.92 -3.99
C ALA A 141 -4.75 -2.66 -4.08
N ALA A 142 -3.61 -2.77 -4.76
CA ALA A 142 -2.71 -1.65 -5.02
C ALA A 142 -3.34 -0.51 -5.85
N TRP A 143 -4.44 -0.76 -6.56
CA TRP A 143 -5.14 0.27 -7.35
C TRP A 143 -6.17 1.07 -6.56
N ASP A 144 -6.47 0.61 -5.34
CA ASP A 144 -7.33 1.30 -4.38
C ASP A 144 -6.51 1.88 -3.23
N GLN A 145 -5.56 2.76 -3.57
CA GLN A 145 -4.73 3.48 -2.60
C GLN A 145 -4.70 4.99 -2.92
N PRO A 146 -5.84 5.69 -2.80
CA PRO A 146 -6.00 7.08 -3.23
C PRO A 146 -5.07 8.06 -2.53
N HIS A 147 -4.58 7.76 -1.33
CA HIS A 147 -3.66 8.63 -0.60
C HIS A 147 -2.22 8.50 -1.10
N GLU A 148 -1.79 7.31 -1.48
CA GLU A 148 -0.44 7.06 -1.97
C GLU A 148 -0.34 7.27 -3.49
N PHE A 149 -1.34 6.76 -4.23
CA PHE A 149 -1.40 6.83 -5.68
C PHE A 149 -2.65 7.55 -6.18
N PRO A 150 -2.74 8.86 -5.94
CA PRO A 150 -3.94 9.64 -6.28
C PRO A 150 -4.26 9.72 -7.77
N TRP A 151 -3.37 9.29 -8.65
CA TRP A 151 -3.55 9.31 -10.10
C TRP A 151 -3.87 7.93 -10.69
N THR A 152 -4.21 6.94 -9.86
CA THR A 152 -4.56 5.57 -10.29
C THR A 152 -5.96 5.20 -9.85
N ILE A 153 -6.75 4.63 -10.74
CA ILE A 153 -8.07 4.02 -10.49
C ILE A 153 -8.10 2.64 -11.15
N GLY A 154 -8.50 1.60 -10.40
CA GLY A 154 -8.72 0.25 -10.92
C GLY A 154 -10.01 0.13 -11.75
N PHE A 155 -10.25 -1.07 -12.28
CA PHE A 155 -11.54 -1.40 -12.91
C PHE A 155 -12.10 -2.73 -12.42
N LEU A 156 -11.28 -3.75 -12.27
CA LEU A 156 -11.72 -5.09 -11.89
C LEU A 156 -12.13 -5.14 -10.42
N PRO A 157 -13.08 -6.03 -10.05
CA PRO A 157 -13.22 -6.45 -8.66
C PRO A 157 -11.87 -6.87 -8.09
N THR A 158 -11.63 -6.61 -6.80
CA THR A 158 -10.35 -6.99 -6.22
C THR A 158 -10.22 -8.51 -6.15
N TYR A 159 -9.00 -9.01 -6.34
CA TYR A 159 -8.71 -10.45 -6.23
C TYR A 159 -9.08 -11.01 -4.87
N THR A 160 -8.87 -10.21 -3.84
CA THR A 160 -9.29 -10.55 -2.47
C THR A 160 -10.80 -10.68 -2.38
N ALA A 161 -11.57 -9.75 -2.94
CA ALA A 161 -13.03 -9.78 -2.92
C ALA A 161 -13.59 -11.01 -3.64
N GLU A 162 -13.09 -11.32 -4.85
CA GLU A 162 -13.53 -12.50 -5.60
C GLU A 162 -13.22 -13.80 -4.84
N ALA A 163 -12.03 -13.94 -4.28
CA ALA A 163 -11.64 -15.11 -3.50
C ALA A 163 -12.48 -15.27 -2.22
N GLN A 164 -12.84 -14.18 -1.57
CA GLN A 164 -13.76 -14.19 -0.42
C GLN A 164 -15.17 -14.60 -0.82
N ILE A 165 -15.65 -14.19 -2.00
CA ILE A 165 -16.95 -14.65 -2.53
C ILE A 165 -16.94 -16.16 -2.75
N PHE A 166 -15.83 -16.70 -3.30
CA PHE A 166 -15.68 -18.16 -3.40
C PHE A 166 -15.66 -18.82 -2.03
N ALA A 167 -14.92 -18.27 -1.07
CA ALA A 167 -14.89 -18.77 0.30
C ALA A 167 -16.27 -18.77 0.96
N GLN A 168 -17.06 -17.70 0.82
CA GLN A 168 -18.43 -17.63 1.32
C GLN A 168 -19.29 -18.75 0.73
N TYR A 169 -19.27 -18.91 -0.59
CA TYR A 169 -20.02 -19.97 -1.26
C TYR A 169 -19.60 -21.36 -0.79
N ILE A 170 -18.30 -21.61 -0.64
CA ILE A 170 -17.77 -22.90 -0.17
C ILE A 170 -18.18 -23.17 1.29
N LEU A 171 -18.10 -22.17 2.17
CA LEU A 171 -18.55 -22.31 3.57
C LEU A 171 -20.03 -22.64 3.69
N GLU A 172 -20.86 -22.08 2.81
CA GLU A 172 -22.30 -22.30 2.79
C GLU A 172 -22.68 -23.68 2.22
N ASN A 173 -22.01 -24.11 1.14
CA ASN A 173 -22.44 -25.27 0.32
C ASN A 173 -21.53 -26.48 0.48
N HIS A 174 -20.27 -26.29 0.90
CA HIS A 174 -19.25 -27.32 1.01
C HIS A 174 -18.48 -27.25 2.33
N PRO A 175 -19.14 -27.16 3.52
CA PRO A 175 -18.48 -26.83 4.79
C PRO A 175 -17.52 -27.90 5.33
N ARG A 176 -17.50 -29.09 4.74
CA ARG A 176 -16.62 -30.22 5.15
C ARG A 176 -15.57 -30.57 4.10
N SER A 177 -15.44 -29.76 3.06
CA SER A 177 -14.55 -30.02 1.95
C SER A 177 -13.09 -29.81 2.31
N LYS A 178 -12.22 -30.40 1.47
CA LYS A 178 -10.78 -30.15 1.42
C LYS A 178 -10.48 -29.38 0.15
N ILE A 179 -9.72 -28.29 0.26
CA ILE A 179 -9.48 -27.39 -0.85
C ILE A 179 -8.06 -27.58 -1.37
N ALA A 180 -7.90 -27.67 -2.69
CA ALA A 180 -6.64 -27.55 -3.40
C ALA A 180 -6.63 -26.28 -4.24
N VAL A 181 -5.50 -25.57 -4.29
CA VAL A 181 -5.38 -24.28 -5.00
C VAL A 181 -4.20 -24.31 -5.98
N LEU A 182 -4.48 -23.97 -7.24
CA LEU A 182 -3.48 -23.64 -8.25
C LEU A 182 -3.46 -22.11 -8.41
N TYR A 183 -2.28 -21.49 -8.34
CA TYR A 183 -2.19 -20.03 -8.44
C TYR A 183 -0.91 -19.56 -9.14
N GLN A 184 -0.98 -18.43 -9.82
CA GLN A 184 0.20 -17.81 -10.43
C GLN A 184 1.14 -17.28 -9.34
N GLU A 185 2.45 -17.57 -9.46
CA GLU A 185 3.47 -17.19 -8.48
C GLU A 185 3.87 -15.71 -8.63
N ASP A 186 2.90 -14.81 -8.45
CA ASP A 186 3.10 -13.36 -8.49
C ASP A 186 2.13 -12.63 -7.54
N GLY A 187 2.04 -11.30 -7.66
CA GLY A 187 1.13 -10.49 -6.85
C GLY A 187 -0.33 -10.91 -7.00
N MET A 188 -0.78 -11.22 -8.23
CA MET A 188 -2.14 -11.66 -8.51
C MET A 188 -2.50 -12.93 -7.73
N GLY A 189 -1.74 -13.99 -7.92
CA GLY A 189 -2.06 -15.28 -7.29
C GLY A 189 -1.92 -15.25 -5.77
N LYS A 190 -0.96 -14.48 -5.24
CA LYS A 190 -0.77 -14.31 -3.79
C LYS A 190 -1.94 -13.56 -3.15
N GLU A 191 -2.47 -12.52 -3.79
CA GLU A 191 -3.65 -11.80 -3.29
C GLU A 191 -4.92 -12.66 -3.33
N TYR A 192 -5.15 -13.40 -4.39
CA TYR A 192 -6.24 -14.37 -4.46
C TYR A 192 -6.14 -15.42 -3.34
N LEU A 193 -4.96 -16.01 -3.16
CA LEU A 193 -4.72 -17.02 -2.13
C LEU A 193 -4.92 -16.45 -0.73
N LYS A 194 -4.45 -15.22 -0.48
CA LYS A 194 -4.68 -14.51 0.77
C LYS A 194 -6.16 -14.27 1.01
N GLY A 195 -6.87 -13.72 0.02
CA GLY A 195 -8.31 -13.45 0.10
C GLY A 195 -9.13 -14.72 0.39
N LEU A 196 -8.76 -15.85 -0.24
CA LEU A 196 -9.37 -17.15 0.03
C LEU A 196 -9.15 -17.59 1.48
N LYS A 197 -7.91 -17.52 1.98
CA LYS A 197 -7.55 -17.88 3.36
C LYS A 197 -8.29 -17.00 4.37
N ASP A 198 -8.33 -15.71 4.13
CA ASP A 198 -9.04 -14.74 4.97
C ASP A 198 -10.55 -15.04 5.00
N GLY A 199 -11.15 -15.27 3.83
CA GLY A 199 -12.57 -15.58 3.71
C GLY A 199 -12.98 -16.93 4.34
N LEU A 200 -12.11 -17.93 4.28
CA LEU A 200 -12.34 -19.22 4.93
C LEU A 200 -12.19 -19.15 6.45
N GLY A 201 -11.41 -18.20 6.98
CA GLY A 201 -11.20 -17.99 8.41
C GLY A 201 -10.72 -19.23 9.16
N GLY A 202 -10.00 -20.13 8.50
CA GLY A 202 -9.51 -21.39 9.07
C GLY A 202 -10.58 -22.47 9.29
N LYS A 203 -11.82 -22.24 8.87
CA LYS A 203 -12.95 -23.18 9.04
C LYS A 203 -12.85 -24.39 8.10
N ILE A 204 -12.21 -24.24 6.95
CA ILE A 204 -11.98 -25.31 5.97
C ILE A 204 -10.50 -25.35 5.61
N ALA A 205 -9.93 -26.55 5.53
CA ALA A 205 -8.51 -26.72 5.27
C ALA A 205 -8.18 -26.59 3.77
N ILE A 206 -7.18 -25.77 3.44
CA ILE A 206 -6.47 -25.82 2.18
C ILE A 206 -5.40 -26.89 2.33
N VAL A 207 -5.62 -28.07 1.75
CA VAL A 207 -4.77 -29.24 1.92
C VAL A 207 -3.59 -29.28 0.93
N ALA A 208 -3.68 -28.51 -0.17
CA ALA A 208 -2.59 -28.38 -1.14
C ALA A 208 -2.62 -27.02 -1.83
N GLU A 209 -1.45 -26.46 -1.98
CA GLU A 209 -1.19 -25.24 -2.75
C GLU A 209 -0.10 -25.54 -3.77
N ALA A 210 -0.30 -25.13 -5.02
CA ALA A 210 0.66 -25.32 -6.10
C ALA A 210 0.84 -24.03 -6.90
N PRO A 211 1.98 -23.35 -6.78
CA PRO A 211 2.30 -22.20 -7.61
C PRO A 211 2.73 -22.64 -9.01
N TYR A 212 2.48 -21.78 -10.00
CA TYR A 212 3.05 -21.85 -11.34
C TYR A 212 3.55 -20.47 -11.79
N LYS A 213 4.53 -20.44 -12.69
CA LYS A 213 5.02 -19.20 -13.30
C LYS A 213 4.35 -18.99 -14.65
N VAL A 214 4.07 -17.74 -15.00
CA VAL A 214 3.46 -17.38 -16.30
C VAL A 214 4.31 -17.84 -17.51
N THR A 215 5.60 -18.08 -17.29
CA THR A 215 6.55 -18.61 -18.28
C THR A 215 6.59 -20.14 -18.37
N ASP A 216 5.91 -20.86 -17.47
CA ASP A 216 5.91 -22.32 -17.49
C ASP A 216 5.28 -22.86 -18.78
N THR A 217 5.79 -23.98 -19.25
CA THR A 217 5.28 -24.65 -20.46
C THR A 217 4.17 -25.64 -20.17
N ASN A 218 4.15 -26.23 -18.97
CA ASN A 218 3.13 -27.14 -18.47
C ASN A 218 2.95 -27.02 -16.96
N ILE A 219 1.91 -27.65 -16.42
CA ILE A 219 1.57 -27.68 -14.99
C ILE A 219 1.29 -29.12 -14.50
N ASP A 220 1.86 -30.12 -15.15
CA ASP A 220 1.56 -31.51 -14.87
C ASP A 220 1.91 -31.93 -13.45
N ALA A 221 3.08 -31.49 -12.95
CA ALA A 221 3.52 -31.78 -11.59
C ALA A 221 2.61 -31.12 -10.54
N GLN A 222 2.21 -29.87 -10.78
CA GLN A 222 1.28 -29.15 -9.93
C GLN A 222 -0.07 -29.87 -9.85
N MET A 223 -0.64 -30.22 -11.00
CA MET A 223 -1.95 -30.90 -11.06
C MET A 223 -1.91 -32.30 -10.44
N ALA A 224 -0.83 -33.06 -10.64
CA ALA A 224 -0.64 -34.34 -9.97
C ALA A 224 -0.59 -34.18 -8.44
N LYS A 225 0.16 -33.21 -7.94
CA LYS A 225 0.22 -32.86 -6.50
C LYS A 225 -1.14 -32.51 -5.93
N LEU A 226 -1.89 -31.65 -6.63
CA LEU A 226 -3.21 -31.17 -6.18
C LEU A 226 -4.21 -32.34 -6.13
N LYS A 227 -4.25 -33.21 -7.14
CA LYS A 227 -5.08 -34.43 -7.12
C LYS A 227 -4.70 -35.36 -5.97
N ALA A 228 -3.41 -35.60 -5.77
CA ALA A 228 -2.91 -36.52 -4.73
C ALA A 228 -3.26 -36.05 -3.29
N SER A 229 -3.61 -34.79 -3.10
CA SER A 229 -4.02 -34.24 -1.79
C SER A 229 -5.38 -34.77 -1.30
N GLY A 230 -6.16 -35.40 -2.19
CA GLY A 230 -7.52 -35.84 -1.89
C GLY A 230 -8.53 -34.72 -1.70
N ALA A 231 -8.25 -33.54 -2.28
CA ALA A 231 -9.17 -32.41 -2.26
C ALA A 231 -10.40 -32.68 -3.14
N ASP A 232 -11.57 -32.27 -2.66
CA ASP A 232 -12.87 -32.35 -3.33
C ASP A 232 -13.39 -30.98 -3.81
N VAL A 233 -12.65 -29.90 -3.47
CA VAL A 233 -12.76 -28.57 -4.06
C VAL A 233 -11.43 -28.19 -4.69
N PHE A 234 -11.47 -27.76 -5.93
CA PHE A 234 -10.30 -27.24 -6.65
C PHE A 234 -10.56 -25.80 -7.08
N ILE A 235 -9.64 -24.91 -6.74
CA ILE A 235 -9.72 -23.50 -7.09
C ILE A 235 -8.49 -23.13 -7.91
N GLU A 236 -8.70 -22.54 -9.09
CA GLU A 236 -7.62 -22.05 -9.92
C GLU A 236 -7.67 -20.51 -10.07
N PHE A 237 -6.62 -19.86 -9.58
CA PHE A 237 -6.33 -18.46 -9.79
C PHE A 237 -5.29 -18.32 -10.89
N THR A 238 -5.74 -18.50 -12.12
CA THR A 238 -4.89 -18.69 -13.29
C THR A 238 -5.19 -17.68 -14.39
N THR A 239 -4.20 -17.44 -15.26
CA THR A 239 -4.41 -16.75 -16.54
C THR A 239 -4.97 -17.71 -17.60
N PRO A 240 -5.59 -17.24 -18.71
CA PRO A 240 -6.35 -18.07 -19.65
C PRO A 240 -5.63 -19.33 -20.16
N LYS A 241 -4.35 -19.21 -20.53
CA LYS A 241 -3.53 -20.36 -20.98
C LYS A 241 -3.51 -21.47 -19.93
N PHE A 242 -3.29 -21.12 -18.68
CA PHE A 242 -3.15 -22.06 -17.57
C PHE A 242 -4.51 -22.60 -17.09
N ALA A 243 -5.57 -21.79 -17.19
CA ALA A 243 -6.93 -22.29 -16.96
C ALA A 243 -7.30 -23.41 -17.93
N ILE A 244 -7.02 -23.25 -19.23
CA ILE A 244 -7.22 -24.31 -20.24
C ILE A 244 -6.44 -25.56 -19.86
N MET A 245 -5.18 -25.40 -19.46
CA MET A 245 -4.33 -26.53 -19.06
C MET A 245 -4.86 -27.23 -17.80
N ALA A 246 -5.27 -26.47 -16.78
CA ALA A 246 -5.77 -27.01 -15.51
C ALA A 246 -7.07 -27.80 -15.71
N ILE A 247 -8.01 -27.25 -16.47
CA ILE A 247 -9.29 -27.88 -16.79
C ILE A 247 -9.06 -29.19 -17.54
N LYS A 248 -8.25 -29.17 -18.62
CA LYS A 248 -7.93 -30.38 -19.39
C LYS A 248 -7.23 -31.41 -18.52
N ARG A 249 -6.22 -31.00 -17.75
CA ARG A 249 -5.43 -31.93 -16.97
C ARG A 249 -6.24 -32.53 -15.81
N SER A 250 -7.15 -31.79 -15.20
CA SER A 250 -8.10 -32.32 -14.21
C SER A 250 -8.94 -33.44 -14.81
N ALA A 251 -9.47 -33.23 -16.02
CA ALA A 251 -10.24 -34.24 -16.74
C ALA A 251 -9.41 -35.48 -17.14
N GLU A 252 -8.22 -35.29 -17.70
CA GLU A 252 -7.29 -36.38 -18.06
C GLU A 252 -6.88 -37.25 -16.86
N LEU A 253 -6.68 -36.61 -15.72
CA LEU A 253 -6.39 -37.29 -14.48
C LEU A 253 -7.62 -38.02 -13.89
N GLY A 254 -8.82 -37.86 -14.44
CA GLY A 254 -10.08 -38.38 -13.87
C GLY A 254 -10.44 -37.71 -12.53
N TRP A 255 -9.91 -36.52 -12.26
CA TRP A 255 -10.21 -35.77 -11.06
C TRP A 255 -11.40 -34.85 -11.32
N ARG A 256 -12.48 -35.01 -10.56
CA ARG A 256 -13.76 -34.30 -10.71
C ARG A 256 -14.17 -33.58 -9.40
N PRO A 257 -13.36 -32.60 -8.93
CA PRO A 257 -13.72 -31.80 -7.76
C PRO A 257 -14.82 -30.77 -8.09
N ASN A 258 -15.36 -30.12 -7.08
CA ASN A 258 -16.05 -28.84 -7.28
C ASN A 258 -15.01 -27.81 -7.74
N HIS A 259 -15.00 -27.51 -9.03
CA HIS A 259 -13.92 -26.77 -9.67
C HIS A 259 -14.32 -25.30 -9.85
N PHE A 260 -13.49 -24.39 -9.34
CA PHE A 260 -13.68 -22.94 -9.43
C PHE A 260 -12.59 -22.32 -10.30
N VAL A 261 -12.99 -21.48 -11.24
CA VAL A 261 -12.10 -20.69 -12.08
C VAL A 261 -12.30 -19.19 -11.83
N ALA A 262 -11.21 -18.44 -11.73
CA ALA A 262 -11.26 -16.99 -11.52
C ALA A 262 -11.92 -16.25 -12.70
N SER A 263 -12.60 -15.14 -12.43
CA SER A 263 -13.31 -14.32 -13.43
C SER A 263 -12.43 -13.79 -14.55
N ILE A 264 -11.14 -13.63 -14.30
CA ILE A 264 -10.16 -13.23 -15.31
C ILE A 264 -9.92 -14.32 -16.37
N SER A 265 -10.34 -15.57 -16.12
CA SER A 265 -10.15 -16.73 -16.99
C SER A 265 -11.43 -17.52 -17.27
N ASN A 266 -12.60 -16.91 -17.14
CA ASN A 266 -13.89 -17.56 -17.37
C ASN A 266 -14.50 -17.32 -18.75
N SER A 267 -13.79 -16.64 -19.65
CA SER A 267 -14.28 -16.31 -21.01
C SER A 267 -14.62 -17.56 -21.82
N TYR A 268 -15.84 -17.61 -22.34
CA TYR A 268 -16.31 -18.78 -23.13
C TYR A 268 -15.39 -19.09 -24.31
N SER A 269 -15.21 -18.16 -25.24
CA SER A 269 -14.43 -18.44 -26.44
C SER A 269 -12.91 -18.50 -26.20
N ALA A 270 -12.40 -17.81 -25.17
CA ALA A 270 -10.96 -17.77 -24.90
C ALA A 270 -10.47 -18.90 -24.00
N VAL A 271 -11.35 -19.49 -23.18
CA VAL A 271 -10.96 -20.51 -22.18
C VAL A 271 -11.88 -21.74 -22.24
N ILE A 272 -13.19 -21.57 -22.08
CA ILE A 272 -14.12 -22.67 -21.90
C ILE A 272 -14.20 -23.55 -23.15
N GLN A 273 -14.39 -22.95 -24.30
CA GLN A 273 -14.45 -23.67 -25.58
C GLN A 273 -13.12 -24.38 -25.90
N PRO A 274 -11.94 -23.75 -25.79
CA PRO A 274 -10.64 -24.45 -25.96
C PRO A 274 -10.36 -25.53 -24.93
N ALA A 275 -10.91 -25.43 -23.70
CA ALA A 275 -10.77 -26.46 -22.68
C ALA A 275 -11.60 -27.73 -22.99
N GLY A 276 -12.62 -27.61 -23.83
CA GLY A 276 -13.50 -28.69 -24.27
C GLY A 276 -14.77 -28.79 -23.43
N ALA A 277 -15.94 -28.78 -24.11
CA ALA A 277 -17.27 -28.77 -23.47
C ALA A 277 -17.47 -29.88 -22.43
N GLN A 278 -16.94 -31.09 -22.71
CA GLN A 278 -17.03 -32.25 -21.81
C GLN A 278 -16.21 -32.10 -20.51
N ASN A 279 -15.29 -31.16 -20.44
CA ASN A 279 -14.39 -30.96 -19.31
C ASN A 279 -14.88 -29.87 -18.34
N VAL A 280 -15.85 -29.06 -18.77
CA VAL A 280 -16.25 -27.81 -18.09
C VAL A 280 -17.65 -27.88 -17.45
N GLU A 281 -18.40 -28.98 -17.65
CA GLU A 281 -19.72 -29.13 -17.05
C GLU A 281 -19.63 -29.09 -15.52
N GLY A 282 -20.41 -28.22 -14.89
CA GLY A 282 -20.38 -27.97 -13.46
C GLY A 282 -19.33 -26.96 -12.96
N LEU A 283 -18.46 -26.44 -13.84
CA LEU A 283 -17.44 -25.44 -13.49
C LEU A 283 -18.10 -24.22 -12.85
N LEU A 284 -17.52 -23.70 -11.77
CA LEU A 284 -17.98 -22.55 -11.00
C LEU A 284 -17.08 -21.33 -11.24
N SER A 285 -17.70 -20.15 -11.25
CA SER A 285 -17.00 -18.87 -11.29
C SER A 285 -17.85 -17.78 -10.63
N ALA A 286 -17.37 -16.54 -10.65
CA ALA A 286 -18.14 -15.36 -10.32
C ALA A 286 -18.06 -14.32 -11.45
N ALA A 287 -19.09 -13.50 -11.61
CA ALA A 287 -19.20 -12.51 -12.66
C ALA A 287 -19.69 -11.16 -12.14
N TYR A 288 -19.10 -10.10 -12.66
CA TYR A 288 -19.58 -8.71 -12.57
C TYR A 288 -20.07 -8.21 -13.93
N ARG A 289 -19.69 -8.88 -15.02
CA ARG A 289 -20.08 -8.65 -16.41
C ARG A 289 -20.72 -9.88 -16.99
N LEU A 290 -21.56 -9.65 -17.99
CA LEU A 290 -22.16 -10.73 -18.77
C LEU A 290 -21.13 -11.29 -19.76
N GLU A 291 -21.17 -12.60 -19.99
CA GLU A 291 -20.52 -13.21 -21.13
C GLU A 291 -21.42 -13.03 -22.38
N GLY A 292 -20.83 -13.08 -23.57
CA GLY A 292 -21.60 -12.80 -24.80
C GLY A 292 -22.80 -13.72 -25.05
N GLU A 293 -22.81 -14.93 -24.44
CA GLU A 293 -23.93 -15.87 -24.52
C GLU A 293 -25.00 -15.62 -23.45
N ASP A 294 -24.58 -15.23 -22.25
CA ASP A 294 -25.51 -14.91 -21.14
C ASP A 294 -26.41 -13.72 -21.50
N ALA A 295 -25.89 -12.79 -22.25
CA ALA A 295 -26.63 -11.61 -22.67
C ALA A 295 -27.75 -11.92 -23.68
N ALA A 296 -27.67 -13.03 -24.41
CA ALA A 296 -28.76 -13.50 -25.25
C ALA A 296 -29.99 -13.94 -24.42
N ALA A 297 -29.70 -14.46 -23.20
CA ALA A 297 -30.72 -14.83 -22.24
C ALA A 297 -31.24 -13.62 -21.44
N ALA A 298 -30.42 -12.57 -21.26
CA ALA A 298 -30.79 -11.36 -20.53
C ALA A 298 -31.67 -10.38 -21.37
N GLY A 299 -32.10 -10.76 -22.56
CA GLY A 299 -33.16 -10.10 -23.30
C GLY A 299 -32.87 -8.68 -23.69
N GLU A 300 -31.66 -8.27 -24.17
CA GLU A 300 -32.00 -7.69 -25.37
C GLU A 300 -31.43 -6.38 -25.84
N ALA A 301 -31.65 -5.28 -25.22
CA ALA A 301 -31.19 -3.99 -25.75
C ALA A 301 -29.65 -3.88 -25.63
N ALA A 302 -29.12 -4.25 -24.48
CA ALA A 302 -27.67 -4.24 -24.20
C ALA A 302 -26.91 -5.25 -25.10
N PHE A 303 -27.47 -6.43 -25.30
CA PHE A 303 -26.86 -7.43 -26.20
C PHE A 303 -26.98 -7.05 -27.69
N ARG A 304 -28.08 -6.46 -28.10
CA ARG A 304 -28.21 -5.95 -29.47
C ARG A 304 -27.20 -4.83 -29.76
N GLU A 305 -27.04 -3.91 -28.80
CA GLU A 305 -26.04 -2.83 -28.92
C GLU A 305 -24.63 -3.42 -29.02
N TRP A 306 -24.27 -4.32 -28.09
CA TRP A 306 -23.01 -5.06 -28.07
C TRP A 306 -22.78 -5.82 -29.40
N SER A 307 -23.74 -6.60 -29.81
CA SER A 307 -23.62 -7.43 -31.01
C SER A 307 -23.45 -6.59 -32.29
N ALA A 308 -24.18 -5.47 -32.41
CA ALA A 308 -24.05 -4.54 -33.53
C ALA A 308 -22.66 -3.84 -33.51
N PHE A 309 -22.19 -3.46 -32.32
CA PHE A 309 -20.85 -2.88 -32.17
C PHE A 309 -19.77 -3.89 -32.62
N MET A 310 -19.80 -5.11 -32.11
CA MET A 310 -18.82 -6.13 -32.48
C MET A 310 -18.83 -6.44 -33.99
N GLN A 311 -20.01 -6.57 -34.57
CA GLN A 311 -20.12 -6.86 -35.98
C GLN A 311 -19.55 -5.75 -36.87
N ARG A 312 -19.74 -4.49 -36.48
CA ARG A 312 -19.33 -3.33 -37.26
C ARG A 312 -17.87 -2.94 -37.07
N TYR A 313 -17.38 -2.96 -35.80
CA TYR A 313 -16.09 -2.38 -35.47
C TYR A 313 -15.02 -3.42 -35.13
N VAL A 314 -15.40 -4.65 -34.74
CA VAL A 314 -14.45 -5.72 -34.34
C VAL A 314 -14.88 -7.10 -34.92
N PRO A 315 -15.14 -7.22 -36.20
CA PRO A 315 -15.73 -8.45 -36.81
C PRO A 315 -14.82 -9.68 -36.68
N SER A 316 -13.51 -9.50 -36.44
CA SER A 316 -12.54 -10.60 -36.28
C SER A 316 -12.55 -11.23 -34.89
N VAL A 317 -13.27 -10.66 -33.93
CA VAL A 317 -13.33 -11.15 -32.54
C VAL A 317 -14.72 -11.75 -32.29
N SER A 318 -14.72 -12.93 -31.64
CA SER A 318 -15.98 -13.59 -31.25
C SER A 318 -16.78 -12.71 -30.30
N LYS A 319 -18.09 -12.65 -30.49
CA LYS A 319 -19.03 -11.98 -29.59
C LYS A 319 -19.10 -12.64 -28.21
N THR A 320 -18.70 -13.91 -28.11
CA THR A 320 -18.65 -14.70 -26.87
C THR A 320 -17.30 -14.58 -26.15
N ASN A 321 -16.48 -13.61 -26.56
CA ASN A 321 -15.22 -13.32 -25.88
C ASN A 321 -15.45 -12.35 -24.71
N GLY A 322 -15.45 -12.85 -23.49
CA GLY A 322 -15.63 -12.05 -22.28
C GLY A 322 -14.58 -10.95 -22.07
N GLN A 323 -13.37 -11.13 -22.62
CA GLN A 323 -12.35 -10.08 -22.59
C GLN A 323 -12.70 -8.93 -23.53
N ALA A 324 -13.39 -9.22 -24.64
CA ALA A 324 -13.91 -8.19 -25.52
C ALA A 324 -15.02 -7.37 -24.84
N VAL A 325 -15.90 -8.02 -24.08
CA VAL A 325 -16.90 -7.32 -23.24
C VAL A 325 -16.22 -6.38 -22.25
N LEU A 326 -15.13 -6.81 -21.62
CA LEU A 326 -14.36 -5.96 -20.71
C LEU A 326 -13.83 -4.70 -21.41
N GLY A 327 -13.24 -4.86 -22.61
CA GLY A 327 -12.79 -3.71 -23.42
C GLY A 327 -13.90 -2.74 -23.76
N TYR A 328 -15.07 -3.25 -24.07
CA TYR A 328 -16.27 -2.43 -24.37
C TYR A 328 -16.72 -1.62 -23.14
N LEU A 329 -16.76 -2.25 -21.95
CA LEU A 329 -17.13 -1.58 -20.71
C LEU A 329 -16.15 -0.47 -20.34
N VAL A 330 -14.85 -0.74 -20.45
CA VAL A 330 -13.79 0.27 -20.18
C VAL A 330 -13.91 1.43 -21.17
N GLY A 331 -14.11 1.15 -22.47
CA GLY A 331 -14.32 2.18 -23.48
C GLY A 331 -15.53 3.07 -23.17
N LYS A 332 -16.67 2.45 -22.84
CA LYS A 332 -17.89 3.21 -22.47
C LYS A 332 -17.68 4.08 -21.23
N LEU A 333 -17.12 3.54 -20.18
CA LEU A 333 -16.89 4.29 -18.94
C LEU A 333 -15.92 5.46 -19.16
N THR A 334 -14.87 5.23 -19.96
CA THR A 334 -13.90 6.28 -20.30
C THR A 334 -14.58 7.45 -21.03
N VAL A 335 -15.44 7.13 -22.00
CA VAL A 335 -16.18 8.16 -22.76
C VAL A 335 -17.12 8.94 -21.83
N GLU A 336 -17.74 8.29 -20.86
CA GLU A 336 -18.59 8.96 -19.87
C GLU A 336 -17.79 9.92 -19.00
N VAL A 337 -16.63 9.47 -18.47
CA VAL A 337 -15.72 10.33 -17.69
C VAL A 337 -15.28 11.54 -18.52
N LEU A 338 -14.84 11.32 -19.74
CA LEU A 338 -14.36 12.42 -20.61
C LEU A 338 -15.47 13.38 -21.02
N LYS A 339 -16.70 12.91 -21.25
CA LYS A 339 -17.86 13.77 -21.49
C LYS A 339 -18.20 14.65 -20.30
N ASN A 340 -18.12 14.09 -19.08
CA ASN A 340 -18.38 14.80 -17.84
C ASN A 340 -17.31 15.88 -17.55
N CYS A 341 -16.13 15.79 -18.17
CA CYS A 341 -15.11 16.83 -18.07
C CYS A 341 -15.48 18.14 -18.80
N GLY A 342 -16.45 18.09 -19.74
CA GLY A 342 -16.80 19.25 -20.55
C GLY A 342 -15.62 19.72 -21.40
N ASP A 343 -15.34 21.02 -21.35
CA ASP A 343 -14.21 21.62 -22.07
C ASP A 343 -12.89 21.55 -21.28
N ASP A 344 -12.95 21.31 -19.96
CA ASP A 344 -11.77 21.16 -19.10
C ASP A 344 -11.27 19.72 -19.12
N LEU A 345 -10.36 19.43 -20.03
CA LEU A 345 -9.63 18.15 -20.12
C LEU A 345 -8.29 18.19 -19.37
N SER A 346 -8.18 18.98 -18.29
CA SER A 346 -7.04 18.89 -17.41
C SER A 346 -6.98 17.50 -16.75
N ARG A 347 -5.77 17.00 -16.49
CA ARG A 347 -5.59 15.71 -15.80
C ARG A 347 -6.26 15.69 -14.44
N GLU A 348 -6.24 16.83 -13.74
CA GLU A 348 -6.90 17.05 -12.46
C GLU A 348 -8.41 16.86 -12.56
N ASN A 349 -9.05 17.47 -13.57
CA ASN A 349 -10.49 17.34 -13.76
C ASN A 349 -10.89 15.92 -14.21
N ILE A 350 -10.09 15.28 -15.06
CA ILE A 350 -10.29 13.87 -15.43
C ILE A 350 -10.29 12.98 -14.18
N MET A 351 -9.28 13.12 -13.31
CA MET A 351 -9.24 12.38 -12.05
C MET A 351 -10.41 12.73 -11.13
N LYS A 352 -10.81 13.98 -11.06
CA LYS A 352 -11.98 14.41 -10.31
C LYS A 352 -13.25 13.71 -10.78
N GLN A 353 -13.52 13.70 -12.10
CA GLN A 353 -14.70 13.03 -12.65
C GLN A 353 -14.64 11.51 -12.44
N ALA A 354 -13.48 10.89 -12.65
CA ALA A 354 -13.28 9.46 -12.46
C ALA A 354 -13.43 9.01 -10.98
N ARG A 355 -13.21 9.90 -10.01
CA ARG A 355 -13.42 9.65 -8.57
C ARG A 355 -14.85 9.92 -8.09
N LEU A 356 -15.72 10.39 -8.92
CA LEU A 356 -17.11 10.78 -8.58
C LEU A 356 -18.14 9.93 -9.30
N LEU A 357 -17.75 8.75 -9.81
CA LEU A 357 -18.67 7.80 -10.42
C LEU A 357 -19.66 7.31 -9.39
N LYS A 358 -20.95 7.34 -9.67
CA LYS A 358 -21.96 6.97 -8.70
C LYS A 358 -23.15 6.29 -9.35
N GLY A 359 -23.42 5.06 -8.94
CA GLY A 359 -24.57 4.28 -9.37
C GLY A 359 -24.57 3.95 -10.87
N ILE A 360 -23.41 3.92 -11.53
CA ILE A 360 -23.33 3.69 -12.96
C ILE A 360 -23.51 2.21 -13.23
N GLN A 361 -24.50 1.88 -14.04
CA GLN A 361 -24.74 0.54 -14.57
C GLN A 361 -24.56 0.57 -16.09
N LEU A 362 -23.47 -0.02 -16.56
CA LEU A 362 -23.19 -0.11 -17.99
C LEU A 362 -23.93 -1.29 -18.62
N PRO A 363 -24.30 -1.21 -19.93
CA PRO A 363 -24.73 -2.38 -20.69
C PRO A 363 -23.69 -3.50 -20.59
N MET A 364 -24.11 -4.76 -20.57
CA MET A 364 -23.26 -5.94 -20.40
C MET A 364 -22.64 -6.09 -18.98
N MET A 365 -23.06 -5.33 -17.98
CA MET A 365 -22.82 -5.66 -16.56
C MET A 365 -23.94 -6.56 -16.03
N VAL A 366 -23.59 -7.37 -15.03
CA VAL A 366 -24.58 -8.18 -14.31
C VAL A 366 -25.57 -7.25 -13.58
N SER A 367 -26.87 -7.53 -13.75
CA SER A 367 -27.94 -6.72 -13.15
C SER A 367 -27.77 -6.61 -11.61
N GLY A 368 -27.91 -5.39 -11.10
CA GLY A 368 -27.75 -5.06 -9.67
C GLY A 368 -26.33 -4.73 -9.25
N ILE A 369 -25.34 -4.86 -10.14
CA ILE A 369 -23.95 -4.43 -9.90
C ILE A 369 -23.73 -3.05 -10.48
N GLN A 370 -23.20 -2.14 -9.68
CA GLN A 370 -22.99 -0.73 -10.06
C GLN A 370 -21.52 -0.34 -9.90
N ILE A 371 -21.09 0.58 -10.73
CA ILE A 371 -19.78 1.22 -10.61
C ILE A 371 -19.91 2.44 -9.70
N ASN A 372 -19.10 2.48 -8.66
CA ASN A 372 -19.01 3.58 -7.72
C ASN A 372 -17.55 3.88 -7.42
N THR A 373 -17.20 5.17 -7.28
CA THR A 373 -15.91 5.61 -6.79
C THR A 373 -16.07 6.78 -5.85
N SER A 374 -15.07 7.03 -5.01
CA SER A 374 -15.03 8.21 -4.15
C SER A 374 -13.57 8.72 -4.02
N PRO A 375 -13.35 9.90 -3.45
CA PRO A 375 -11.99 10.37 -3.15
C PRO A 375 -11.16 9.45 -2.24
N SER A 376 -11.82 8.55 -1.49
CA SER A 376 -11.20 7.58 -0.58
C SER A 376 -11.35 6.12 -1.05
N ASP A 377 -11.93 5.89 -2.24
CA ASP A 377 -12.23 4.57 -2.77
C ASP A 377 -12.06 4.59 -4.29
N HIS A 378 -11.03 3.91 -4.78
CA HIS A 378 -10.68 3.78 -6.18
C HIS A 378 -10.96 2.37 -6.75
N ALA A 379 -11.76 1.54 -6.03
CA ALA A 379 -12.23 0.23 -6.46
C ALA A 379 -13.66 0.32 -7.03
N PRO A 380 -13.84 0.52 -8.35
CA PRO A 380 -15.14 0.84 -8.92
C PRO A 380 -16.18 -0.27 -8.78
N ILE A 381 -15.75 -1.53 -8.71
CA ILE A 381 -16.62 -2.72 -8.68
C ILE A 381 -16.23 -3.59 -7.49
N GLU A 382 -17.14 -3.76 -6.55
CA GLU A 382 -16.91 -4.54 -5.33
C GLU A 382 -17.82 -5.77 -5.22
N GLN A 383 -18.71 -5.95 -6.20
CA GLN A 383 -19.76 -6.95 -6.16
C GLN A 383 -19.66 -7.92 -7.32
N MET A 384 -19.99 -9.17 -7.06
CA MET A 384 -20.09 -10.22 -8.08
C MET A 384 -21.26 -11.14 -7.81
N ARG A 385 -21.67 -11.91 -8.80
CA ARG A 385 -22.67 -12.97 -8.69
C ARG A 385 -22.08 -14.30 -9.10
N MET A 386 -22.36 -15.35 -8.35
CA MET A 386 -21.92 -16.70 -8.71
C MET A 386 -22.53 -17.16 -10.02
N MET A 387 -21.76 -17.92 -10.79
CA MET A 387 -22.24 -18.58 -11.99
C MET A 387 -21.69 -20.00 -12.09
N ARG A 388 -22.44 -20.86 -12.83
CA ARG A 388 -22.08 -22.24 -13.09
C ARG A 388 -22.18 -22.52 -14.58
N PHE A 389 -21.22 -23.21 -15.13
CA PHE A 389 -21.30 -23.66 -16.51
C PHE A 389 -22.12 -24.94 -16.59
N THR A 390 -23.24 -24.89 -17.32
CA THR A 390 -24.14 -26.02 -17.48
C THR A 390 -24.92 -25.94 -18.80
N ASN A 391 -25.16 -27.08 -19.43
CA ASN A 391 -25.84 -27.15 -20.72
C ASN A 391 -25.19 -26.25 -21.79
N GLY A 392 -23.86 -26.16 -21.81
CA GLY A 392 -23.12 -25.42 -22.82
C GLY A 392 -23.04 -23.90 -22.60
N GLN A 393 -23.52 -23.37 -21.49
CA GLN A 393 -23.51 -21.94 -21.20
C GLN A 393 -23.30 -21.61 -19.72
N TRP A 394 -22.86 -20.41 -19.41
CA TRP A 394 -22.82 -19.86 -18.08
C TRP A 394 -24.23 -19.50 -17.59
N GLN A 395 -24.59 -19.97 -16.39
CA GLN A 395 -25.84 -19.62 -15.71
C GLN A 395 -25.55 -18.93 -14.40
N HIS A 396 -26.05 -17.72 -14.24
CA HIS A 396 -25.97 -16.97 -12.98
C HIS A 396 -26.93 -17.54 -11.94
N PHE A 397 -26.49 -17.63 -10.68
CA PHE A 397 -27.33 -18.11 -9.60
C PHE A 397 -27.00 -17.40 -8.28
N GLY A 398 -27.90 -17.53 -7.32
CA GLY A 398 -27.76 -16.91 -6.00
C GLY A 398 -27.84 -15.37 -6.03
N PRO A 399 -27.63 -14.72 -4.89
CA PRO A 399 -27.63 -13.27 -4.78
C PRO A 399 -26.34 -12.66 -5.31
N VAL A 400 -26.36 -11.36 -5.61
CA VAL A 400 -25.15 -10.55 -5.75
C VAL A 400 -24.44 -10.52 -4.39
N ARG A 401 -23.13 -10.78 -4.38
CA ARG A 401 -22.28 -10.85 -3.20
C ARG A 401 -21.22 -9.78 -3.24
N SER A 402 -20.80 -9.31 -2.07
CA SER A 402 -19.63 -8.46 -1.89
C SER A 402 -18.50 -9.30 -1.29
N GLY A 403 -17.27 -9.08 -1.78
CA GLY A 403 -16.09 -9.76 -1.25
C GLY A 403 -15.62 -9.20 0.08
N VAL A 404 -15.88 -7.95 0.33
CA VAL A 404 -15.69 -7.41 1.69
C VAL A 404 -16.70 -8.16 2.57
N ASP A 405 -16.17 -8.82 3.60
CA ASP A 405 -17.00 -9.55 4.54
C ASP A 405 -18.05 -8.59 5.13
N ALA A 406 -19.20 -8.49 4.44
CA ALA A 406 -20.39 -7.92 5.01
C ALA A 406 -20.79 -8.69 6.29
N GLY A 407 -20.17 -9.85 6.55
CA GLY A 407 -20.25 -10.64 7.76
C GLY A 407 -19.37 -10.10 8.88
N ALA A 408 -18.10 -9.69 8.65
CA ALA A 408 -17.28 -9.04 9.69
C ALA A 408 -17.67 -7.58 9.90
N VAL A 409 -17.97 -6.84 8.83
CA VAL A 409 -18.67 -5.55 8.92
C VAL A 409 -20.12 -5.79 9.41
N SER A 410 -20.81 -6.85 9.01
CA SER A 410 -22.19 -7.13 9.45
C SER A 410 -22.26 -7.72 10.84
N ASP A 411 -21.27 -8.40 11.39
CA ASP A 411 -21.34 -8.77 12.81
C ASP A 411 -20.96 -7.59 13.71
N SER A 412 -20.02 -6.77 13.33
CA SER A 412 -19.87 -5.44 13.93
C SER A 412 -21.07 -4.53 13.62
N PHE A 413 -21.57 -4.47 12.37
CA PHE A 413 -22.79 -3.75 12.02
C PHE A 413 -24.05 -4.39 12.56
N LYS A 414 -24.21 -5.71 12.57
CA LYS A 414 -25.34 -6.41 13.22
C LYS A 414 -25.27 -6.28 14.72
N THR A 415 -24.10 -6.23 15.33
CA THR A 415 -23.92 -5.87 16.74
C THR A 415 -24.29 -4.41 16.95
N ILE A 416 -23.88 -3.51 16.06
CA ILE A 416 -24.25 -2.09 16.04
C ILE A 416 -25.75 -1.89 15.83
N PHE A 417 -26.39 -2.64 14.93
CA PHE A 417 -27.84 -2.51 14.63
C PHE A 417 -28.73 -3.46 15.43
N LYS A 418 -28.18 -4.43 16.14
CA LYS A 418 -28.95 -5.33 17.03
C LYS A 418 -29.45 -4.63 18.29
N TYR A 419 -28.91 -3.48 18.62
CA TYR A 419 -29.39 -2.59 19.66
C TYR A 419 -30.44 -1.59 19.11
N GLY A 420 -31.55 -2.08 18.62
CA GLY A 420 -32.61 -1.32 17.95
C GLY A 420 -33.30 -0.21 18.75
N THR A 421 -32.71 0.28 19.84
CA THR A 421 -33.20 1.41 20.67
C THR A 421 -32.10 2.40 21.07
N ALA A 422 -30.81 2.12 20.76
CA ALA A 422 -29.73 3.05 21.04
C ALA A 422 -29.71 4.20 20.02
N THR A 423 -29.65 5.44 20.51
CA THR A 423 -29.49 6.60 19.62
C THR A 423 -28.12 6.53 18.92
N LYS A 424 -27.97 7.15 17.73
CA LYS A 424 -26.70 7.29 17.03
C LYS A 424 -25.58 7.82 17.96
N ARG A 425 -25.97 8.63 18.95
CA ARG A 425 -25.07 9.22 19.95
C ARG A 425 -24.59 8.16 20.96
N ASP A 426 -25.50 7.29 21.45
CA ASP A 426 -25.15 6.25 22.41
C ASP A 426 -24.23 5.22 21.78
N LEU A 427 -24.49 4.87 20.53
CA LEU A 427 -23.66 3.98 19.75
C LEU A 427 -22.26 4.58 19.51
N ALA A 428 -22.18 5.85 19.11
CA ALA A 428 -20.92 6.55 18.96
C ALA A 428 -20.14 6.59 20.29
N ASN A 429 -20.80 6.87 21.41
CA ASN A 429 -20.19 6.84 22.73
C ASN A 429 -19.64 5.45 23.09
N GLN A 430 -20.39 4.41 22.83
CA GLN A 430 -19.96 3.02 23.09
C GLN A 430 -18.77 2.60 22.25
N LEU A 431 -18.78 2.91 20.94
CA LEU A 431 -17.67 2.60 20.03
C LEU A 431 -16.40 3.38 20.39
N ASN A 432 -16.54 4.64 20.81
CA ASN A 432 -15.41 5.45 21.22
C ASN A 432 -14.89 5.14 22.63
N ALA A 433 -15.74 4.61 23.51
CA ALA A 433 -15.38 4.38 24.93
C ALA A 433 -14.14 3.50 25.11
N ASN A 434 -13.91 2.53 24.24
CA ASN A 434 -12.82 1.54 24.33
C ASN A 434 -11.84 1.60 23.15
N THR A 435 -11.90 2.66 22.34
CA THR A 435 -10.96 2.86 21.22
C THR A 435 -9.68 3.51 21.73
N VAL A 436 -8.54 2.90 21.43
CA VAL A 436 -7.20 3.44 21.62
C VAL A 436 -6.65 3.83 20.26
N SER A 437 -6.40 5.11 20.07
CA SER A 437 -5.75 5.63 18.86
C SER A 437 -4.24 5.61 19.04
N LEU A 438 -3.57 4.88 18.17
CA LEU A 438 -2.14 4.60 18.23
C LEU A 438 -1.41 5.25 17.05
N MET A 439 -0.60 6.29 17.31
CA MET A 439 0.28 6.85 16.28
C MET A 439 1.36 5.86 15.90
N THR A 440 1.49 5.65 14.59
CA THR A 440 2.49 4.74 14.00
C THR A 440 3.41 5.52 13.05
N GLY A 441 4.22 4.85 12.26
CA GLY A 441 5.07 5.47 11.24
C GLY A 441 4.37 5.63 9.89
N SER A 442 5.17 5.99 8.88
CA SER A 442 4.74 6.02 7.48
C SER A 442 4.40 4.62 6.97
N PHE A 443 3.65 4.57 5.87
CA PHE A 443 3.28 3.31 5.23
C PHE A 443 4.51 2.46 4.90
N GLY A 444 4.43 1.17 5.22
CA GLY A 444 5.52 0.22 5.00
C GLY A 444 6.64 0.25 6.04
N SER A 445 6.63 1.19 6.99
CA SER A 445 7.59 1.22 8.09
C SER A 445 7.32 0.10 9.12
N THR A 446 8.34 -0.27 9.90
CA THR A 446 8.20 -1.19 11.02
C THR A 446 7.09 -0.77 11.99
N TYR A 447 6.93 0.53 12.26
CA TYR A 447 5.90 1.04 13.16
C TYR A 447 4.48 0.80 12.63
N ALA A 448 4.27 1.01 11.32
CA ALA A 448 2.98 0.77 10.70
C ALA A 448 2.60 -0.73 10.74
N GLN A 449 3.56 -1.61 10.49
CA GLN A 449 3.35 -3.06 10.57
C GLN A 449 3.05 -3.51 11.99
N VAL A 450 3.83 -3.03 12.97
CA VAL A 450 3.61 -3.33 14.40
C VAL A 450 2.25 -2.78 14.88
N GLY A 451 1.84 -1.60 14.43
CA GLY A 451 0.51 -1.06 14.72
C GLY A 451 -0.62 -1.91 14.13
N ALA A 452 -0.44 -2.41 12.91
CA ALA A 452 -1.39 -3.33 12.27
C ALA A 452 -1.44 -4.69 13.00
N ASP A 453 -0.30 -5.21 13.43
CA ASP A 453 -0.22 -6.44 14.24
C ASP A 453 -0.99 -6.28 15.56
N LEU A 454 -0.79 -5.16 16.28
CA LEU A 454 -1.54 -4.84 17.49
C LEU A 454 -3.05 -4.80 17.22
N ALA A 455 -3.48 -4.10 16.17
CA ALA A 455 -4.88 -4.04 15.81
C ALA A 455 -5.44 -5.44 15.51
N SER A 456 -4.73 -6.26 14.74
CA SER A 456 -5.19 -7.59 14.33
C SER A 456 -5.33 -8.58 15.51
N VAL A 457 -4.52 -8.42 16.56
CA VAL A 457 -4.49 -9.35 17.71
C VAL A 457 -5.32 -8.84 18.89
N LEU A 458 -5.34 -7.53 19.12
CA LEU A 458 -5.94 -6.95 20.33
C LEU A 458 -7.34 -6.41 20.11
N ASP A 459 -7.67 -5.96 18.89
CA ASP A 459 -9.00 -5.45 18.58
C ASP A 459 -10.02 -6.60 18.61
N ASN A 460 -11.00 -6.50 19.50
CA ASN A 460 -12.09 -7.47 19.60
C ASN A 460 -13.47 -6.83 19.27
N GLY A 461 -13.43 -5.60 18.74
CA GLY A 461 -14.60 -4.88 18.26
C GLY A 461 -15.53 -4.33 19.36
N THR A 462 -15.37 -4.72 20.61
CA THR A 462 -16.29 -4.37 21.70
C THR A 462 -15.59 -3.81 22.93
N SER A 463 -14.76 -4.61 23.59
CA SER A 463 -14.11 -4.22 24.85
C SER A 463 -12.80 -3.47 24.65
N LEU A 464 -12.11 -3.67 23.53
CA LEU A 464 -10.93 -2.93 23.13
C LEU A 464 -10.91 -2.80 21.60
N ARG A 465 -10.70 -1.59 21.12
CA ARG A 465 -10.43 -1.30 19.72
C ARG A 465 -9.09 -0.61 19.57
N ILE A 466 -8.29 -1.04 18.62
CA ILE A 466 -7.02 -0.40 18.28
C ILE A 466 -7.16 0.27 16.93
N LEU A 467 -6.95 1.58 16.89
CA LEU A 467 -6.98 2.39 15.67
C LEU A 467 -5.54 2.85 15.35
N PRO A 468 -4.79 2.14 14.50
CA PRO A 468 -3.50 2.61 14.03
C PRO A 468 -3.69 3.87 13.18
N VAL A 469 -2.98 4.93 13.53
CA VAL A 469 -2.99 6.20 12.82
C VAL A 469 -1.63 6.40 12.17
N MET A 470 -1.62 6.51 10.85
CA MET A 470 -0.39 6.72 10.09
C MET A 470 0.20 8.10 10.38
N GLY A 471 1.53 8.14 10.56
CA GLY A 471 2.28 9.37 10.81
C GLY A 471 3.58 9.41 10.03
N ARG A 472 4.31 10.51 10.16
CA ARG A 472 5.62 10.69 9.49
C ARG A 472 6.81 10.21 10.34
N GLY A 473 6.58 9.86 11.61
CA GLY A 473 7.62 9.41 12.52
C GLY A 473 7.47 9.95 13.94
N SER A 474 8.51 9.72 14.76
CA SER A 474 8.45 9.96 16.20
C SER A 474 8.24 11.41 16.59
N VAL A 475 8.74 12.39 15.85
CA VAL A 475 8.56 13.82 16.17
C VAL A 475 7.08 14.20 16.09
N GLN A 476 6.42 13.85 14.97
CA GLN A 476 4.99 14.07 14.82
C GLN A 476 4.21 13.29 15.88
N ALA A 477 4.55 12.02 16.12
CA ALA A 477 3.85 11.20 17.09
C ALA A 477 3.89 11.83 18.50
N VAL A 478 5.03 12.38 18.94
CA VAL A 478 5.15 13.08 20.20
C VAL A 478 4.24 14.33 20.23
N ALA A 479 4.27 15.14 19.17
CA ALA A 479 3.41 16.33 19.09
C ALA A 479 1.92 15.93 19.13
N ASP A 480 1.52 14.91 18.40
CA ASP A 480 0.14 14.48 18.31
C ASP A 480 -0.37 13.87 19.63
N ILE A 481 0.48 13.10 20.34
CA ILE A 481 0.16 12.58 21.68
C ILE A 481 -0.06 13.73 22.68
N LEU A 482 0.76 14.78 22.61
CA LEU A 482 0.67 15.92 23.50
C LEU A 482 -0.52 16.82 23.20
N LEU A 483 -0.79 17.07 21.92
CA LEU A 483 -1.59 18.21 21.48
C LEU A 483 -2.91 17.83 20.82
N LEU A 484 -3.03 16.66 20.18
CA LEU A 484 -4.25 16.29 19.48
C LEU A 484 -5.26 15.60 20.39
N ARG A 485 -6.52 16.01 20.28
CA ARG A 485 -7.64 15.28 20.87
C ARG A 485 -7.84 13.98 20.10
N GLY A 486 -7.89 12.85 20.82
CA GLY A 486 -8.17 11.56 20.19
C GLY A 486 -6.93 10.73 19.89
N VAL A 487 -5.73 11.22 20.13
CA VAL A 487 -4.50 10.41 20.13
C VAL A 487 -4.20 9.95 21.56
N ASP A 488 -4.07 8.65 21.78
CA ASP A 488 -3.89 8.07 23.12
C ASP A 488 -2.44 7.62 23.38
N ALA A 489 -1.79 7.05 22.39
CA ALA A 489 -0.43 6.52 22.46
C ALA A 489 0.25 6.57 21.08
N GLY A 490 1.54 6.25 21.03
CA GLY A 490 2.28 6.13 19.78
C GLY A 490 3.59 5.39 19.94
N ILE A 491 4.10 4.84 18.84
CA ILE A 491 5.44 4.25 18.82
C ILE A 491 6.43 5.36 18.48
N VAL A 492 7.33 5.61 19.41
CA VAL A 492 8.34 6.68 19.31
C VAL A 492 9.73 6.16 19.68
N ARG A 493 10.77 6.80 19.17
CA ARG A 493 12.14 6.51 19.59
C ARG A 493 12.55 7.30 20.83
N LYS A 494 13.30 6.67 21.70
CA LYS A 494 13.84 7.29 22.91
C LYS A 494 14.70 8.51 22.60
N ASP A 495 15.56 8.43 21.58
CA ASP A 495 16.43 9.53 21.18
C ASP A 495 15.66 10.75 20.66
N THR A 496 14.49 10.55 20.04
CA THR A 496 13.59 11.65 19.67
C THR A 496 13.04 12.37 20.89
N LEU A 497 12.61 11.61 21.91
CA LEU A 497 12.17 12.20 23.16
C LEU A 497 13.30 12.99 23.83
N SER A 498 14.50 12.41 23.90
CA SER A 498 15.69 13.08 24.44
C SER A 498 16.11 14.31 23.62
N TYR A 499 15.93 14.25 22.30
CA TYR A 499 16.19 15.40 21.42
C TYR A 499 15.24 16.57 21.68
N LEU A 500 13.94 16.28 21.79
CA LEU A 500 12.91 17.29 22.06
C LEU A 500 13.06 17.91 23.45
N ASP A 501 13.46 17.10 24.45
CA ASP A 501 13.77 17.56 25.80
C ASP A 501 14.93 18.58 25.80
N ARG A 502 16.06 18.22 25.12
CA ARG A 502 17.22 19.13 24.99
C ARG A 502 16.93 20.40 24.21
N LYS A 503 15.92 20.38 23.33
CA LYS A 503 15.51 21.56 22.53
C LYS A 503 14.44 22.41 23.21
N ASP A 504 14.09 22.08 24.44
CA ASP A 504 13.06 22.76 25.23
C ASP A 504 11.73 22.91 24.48
N PHE A 505 11.40 21.87 23.69
CA PHE A 505 10.18 21.85 22.87
C PHE A 505 8.91 21.85 23.73
N ALA A 506 8.94 21.15 24.86
CA ALA A 506 7.86 21.15 25.84
C ALA A 506 8.48 21.15 27.24
N LYS A 507 8.16 22.15 28.04
CA LYS A 507 8.57 22.16 29.45
C LYS A 507 8.09 20.88 30.11
N ASP A 508 9.00 20.19 30.83
CA ASP A 508 8.71 18.97 31.56
C ASP A 508 8.23 17.77 30.69
N ILE A 509 8.69 17.65 29.45
CA ILE A 509 8.32 16.51 28.60
C ILE A 509 8.55 15.17 29.30
N ARG A 510 9.59 15.04 30.16
CA ARG A 510 9.88 13.84 30.95
C ARG A 510 8.80 13.49 31.97
N ASN A 511 8.07 14.48 32.48
CA ASN A 511 6.96 14.28 33.41
C ASN A 511 5.63 14.07 32.66
N GLN A 512 5.53 14.57 31.45
CA GLN A 512 4.32 14.49 30.64
C GLN A 512 4.23 13.18 29.84
N PHE A 513 5.38 12.56 29.51
CA PHE A 513 5.45 11.29 28.78
C PHE A 513 5.84 10.14 29.67
N VAL A 514 5.16 9.00 29.46
CA VAL A 514 5.48 7.71 30.05
C VAL A 514 5.56 6.66 28.97
N TYR A 515 6.44 5.66 29.15
CA TYR A 515 6.46 4.52 28.25
C TYR A 515 5.61 3.37 28.80
N VAL A 516 4.82 2.75 27.92
CA VAL A 516 4.06 1.54 28.24
C VAL A 516 4.97 0.33 28.20
N ALA A 517 5.70 0.18 27.10
CA ALA A 517 6.65 -0.91 26.90
C ALA A 517 7.82 -0.48 26.02
N LYS A 518 9.00 -1.07 26.25
CA LYS A 518 10.06 -1.11 25.25
C LYS A 518 9.65 -2.13 24.18
N MET A 519 9.61 -1.69 22.91
CA MET A 519 9.14 -2.52 21.83
C MET A 519 10.28 -3.31 21.17
N PHE A 520 11.19 -2.63 20.51
CA PHE A 520 12.29 -3.23 19.77
C PHE A 520 13.42 -2.21 19.58
N ASN A 521 14.51 -2.64 18.94
CA ASN A 521 15.58 -1.76 18.53
C ASN A 521 15.50 -1.48 17.04
N GLU A 522 15.89 -0.27 16.63
CA GLU A 522 16.01 0.14 15.23
C GLU A 522 17.45 0.43 14.91
N GLU A 523 18.00 -0.32 13.99
CA GLU A 523 19.40 -0.27 13.63
C GLU A 523 19.68 0.87 12.63
N MET A 524 20.83 1.53 12.82
CA MET A 524 21.32 2.51 11.84
C MET A 524 22.01 1.79 10.68
N HIS A 525 21.53 2.04 9.48
CA HIS A 525 22.08 1.53 8.24
C HIS A 525 22.69 2.68 7.47
N VAL A 526 23.94 2.55 7.09
CA VAL A 526 24.65 3.53 6.26
C VAL A 526 25.11 2.82 4.99
N LEU A 527 24.43 3.06 3.89
CA LEU A 527 24.76 2.48 2.59
C LEU A 527 25.65 3.44 1.81
N ALA A 528 26.79 2.98 1.35
CA ALA A 528 27.75 3.80 0.59
C ALA A 528 28.54 2.96 -0.44
N PRO A 529 29.23 3.61 -1.40
CA PRO A 529 30.23 2.95 -2.23
C PRO A 529 31.39 2.42 -1.38
N ARG A 530 32.07 1.36 -1.84
CA ARG A 530 33.18 0.72 -1.10
C ARG A 530 34.38 1.63 -0.85
N SER A 531 34.47 2.80 -1.49
CA SER A 531 35.48 3.82 -1.21
C SER A 531 35.25 4.53 0.12
N ILE A 532 34.08 4.46 0.72
CA ILE A 532 33.74 5.04 2.02
C ILE A 532 33.67 3.89 3.03
N THR A 533 34.63 3.81 3.94
CA THR A 533 34.79 2.66 4.84
C THR A 533 34.46 2.97 6.29
N SER A 534 34.31 4.25 6.63
CA SER A 534 34.01 4.70 7.99
C SER A 534 33.06 5.90 8.01
N MET A 535 32.39 6.09 9.15
CA MET A 535 31.51 7.25 9.36
C MET A 535 32.26 8.59 9.24
N ARG A 536 33.54 8.63 9.61
CA ARG A 536 34.35 9.86 9.58
C ARG A 536 34.57 10.38 8.16
N GLU A 537 34.60 9.49 7.16
CA GLU A 537 34.75 9.83 5.75
C GLU A 537 33.50 10.50 5.16
N LEU A 538 32.39 10.52 5.90
CA LEU A 538 31.19 11.26 5.52
C LEU A 538 31.28 12.76 5.81
N ASP A 539 32.33 13.23 6.49
CA ASP A 539 32.55 14.66 6.72
C ASP A 539 32.73 15.41 5.39
N GLY A 540 31.92 16.44 5.17
CA GLY A 540 31.87 17.18 3.91
C GLY A 540 31.24 16.43 2.72
N LYS A 541 30.77 15.19 2.88
CA LYS A 541 30.12 14.39 1.84
C LYS A 541 28.61 14.67 1.73
N THR A 542 28.04 14.38 0.58
CA THR A 542 26.59 14.50 0.34
C THR A 542 25.86 13.25 0.81
N VAL A 543 25.11 13.38 1.87
CA VAL A 543 24.45 12.25 2.55
C VAL A 543 22.93 12.40 2.52
N VAL A 544 22.24 11.40 2.02
CA VAL A 544 20.79 11.34 2.07
C VAL A 544 20.38 10.89 3.46
N VAL A 545 19.53 11.68 4.10
CA VAL A 545 18.75 11.35 5.28
C VAL A 545 17.28 11.51 4.94
N ASP A 546 16.42 10.91 5.72
CA ASP A 546 14.98 11.01 5.49
C ASP A 546 14.48 12.46 5.65
N LEU A 547 13.21 12.66 5.36
CA LEU A 547 12.56 13.98 5.44
C LEU A 547 12.70 14.59 6.84
N PRO A 548 12.79 15.92 6.96
CA PRO A 548 12.71 16.61 8.25
C PRO A 548 11.46 16.13 9.03
N ASP A 549 11.58 16.00 10.34
CA ASP A 549 10.55 15.47 11.26
C ASP A 549 10.42 13.92 11.27
N SER A 550 11.10 13.19 10.40
CA SER A 550 11.17 11.73 10.52
C SER A 550 12.07 11.30 11.68
N SER A 551 11.85 10.08 12.15
CA SER A 551 12.72 9.50 13.17
C SER A 551 14.14 9.31 12.68
N THR A 552 14.32 8.89 11.44
CA THR A 552 15.64 8.72 10.80
C THR A 552 16.44 10.02 10.80
N PHE A 553 15.79 11.14 10.39
CA PHE A 553 16.41 12.47 10.39
C PHE A 553 16.95 12.85 11.79
N VAL A 554 16.14 12.70 12.84
CA VAL A 554 16.54 13.04 14.23
C VAL A 554 17.74 12.24 14.67
N THR A 555 17.71 10.91 14.48
CA THR A 555 18.82 10.05 14.87
C THR A 555 20.09 10.35 14.07
N ALA A 556 19.98 10.51 12.75
CA ALA A 556 21.12 10.84 11.89
C ALA A 556 21.82 12.14 12.36
N ILE A 557 21.04 13.21 12.58
CA ILE A 557 21.60 14.49 13.08
C ILE A 557 22.25 14.29 14.45
N ASN A 558 21.60 13.60 15.39
CA ASN A 558 22.16 13.36 16.71
C ASN A 558 23.49 12.59 16.65
N VAL A 559 23.58 11.59 15.76
CA VAL A 559 24.81 10.80 15.58
C VAL A 559 25.90 11.64 14.95
N PHE A 560 25.61 12.37 13.89
CA PHE A 560 26.59 13.26 13.24
C PHE A 560 27.11 14.34 14.20
N ASP A 561 26.22 15.01 14.92
CA ASP A 561 26.61 16.04 15.92
C ASP A 561 27.52 15.43 17.01
N ARG A 562 27.18 14.24 17.55
CA ARG A 562 27.96 13.58 18.62
C ARG A 562 29.32 13.06 18.14
N LEU A 563 29.43 12.68 16.85
CA LEU A 563 30.69 12.23 16.24
C LEU A 563 31.50 13.37 15.64
N GLY A 564 30.98 14.60 15.60
CA GLY A 564 31.62 15.78 15.01
C GLY A 564 31.73 15.73 13.49
N ILE A 565 30.79 15.02 12.84
CA ILE A 565 30.73 14.86 11.36
C ILE A 565 29.73 15.88 10.80
N ARG A 566 30.09 16.56 9.72
CA ARG A 566 29.30 17.63 9.10
C ARG A 566 29.04 17.35 7.62
N PRO A 567 28.15 16.42 7.27
CA PRO A 567 27.81 16.14 5.89
C PRO A 567 26.89 17.22 5.30
N HIS A 568 26.86 17.29 3.96
CA HIS A 568 25.83 18.02 3.22
C HIS A 568 24.58 17.14 3.13
N LEU A 569 23.51 17.50 3.85
CA LEU A 569 22.32 16.67 3.96
C LEU A 569 21.35 16.90 2.79
N ILE A 570 20.93 15.81 2.17
CA ILE A 570 19.82 15.76 1.21
C ILE A 570 18.61 15.12 1.91
N TYR A 571 17.48 15.80 1.86
CA TYR A 571 16.25 15.37 2.51
C TYR A 571 15.35 14.63 1.53
N GLN A 572 15.45 13.33 1.53
CA GLN A 572 14.68 12.45 0.66
C GLN A 572 14.50 11.08 1.33
N GLU A 573 13.40 10.41 1.02
CA GLU A 573 13.19 9.04 1.49
C GLU A 573 14.33 8.10 1.06
N PRO A 574 15.00 7.40 1.99
CA PRO A 574 16.23 6.64 1.72
C PRO A 574 16.11 5.63 0.57
N ARG A 575 14.99 4.91 0.48
CA ARG A 575 14.77 3.91 -0.58
C ARG A 575 14.78 4.50 -2.00
N LEU A 576 14.34 5.77 -2.14
CA LEU A 576 14.27 6.45 -3.43
C LEU A 576 15.63 7.01 -3.88
N ALA A 577 16.60 7.07 -2.98
CA ALA A 577 17.90 7.63 -3.26
C ALA A 577 18.95 6.60 -3.77
N VAL A 578 18.59 5.32 -3.84
CA VAL A 578 19.54 4.25 -4.24
C VAL A 578 20.10 4.48 -5.65
N ASP A 579 19.28 4.96 -6.58
CA ASP A 579 19.74 5.26 -7.93
C ASP A 579 20.64 6.51 -7.99
N MET A 580 20.41 7.50 -7.13
CA MET A 580 21.30 8.65 -6.97
C MET A 580 22.67 8.21 -6.44
N LEU A 581 22.69 7.28 -5.47
CA LEU A 581 23.93 6.72 -4.94
C LEU A 581 24.72 5.96 -6.04
N ARG A 582 24.03 5.14 -6.84
CA ARG A 582 24.65 4.42 -7.96
C ARG A 582 25.24 5.33 -9.04
N LYS A 583 24.63 6.48 -9.26
CA LYS A 583 25.10 7.50 -10.21
C LYS A 583 26.20 8.41 -9.63
N GLY A 584 26.49 8.32 -8.33
CA GLY A 584 27.44 9.21 -7.65
C GLY A 584 26.90 10.63 -7.44
N GLU A 585 25.58 10.83 -7.51
CA GLU A 585 24.93 12.11 -7.21
C GLU A 585 24.90 12.38 -5.70
N VAL A 586 25.00 11.33 -4.89
CA VAL A 586 25.15 11.36 -3.44
C VAL A 586 26.19 10.34 -3.00
N ASP A 587 26.85 10.58 -1.86
CA ASP A 587 27.95 9.75 -1.37
C ASP A 587 27.48 8.64 -0.42
N ALA A 588 26.39 8.84 0.31
CA ALA A 588 25.81 7.83 1.22
C ALA A 588 24.32 8.03 1.44
N ILE A 589 23.68 6.97 1.90
CA ILE A 589 22.28 6.96 2.35
C ILE A 589 22.21 6.44 3.79
N VAL A 590 21.54 7.16 4.67
CA VAL A 590 21.29 6.76 6.05
C VAL A 590 19.83 6.38 6.22
N ALA A 591 19.58 5.19 6.79
CA ALA A 591 18.27 4.74 7.19
C ALA A 591 18.33 4.16 8.61
N ILE A 592 17.33 4.42 9.43
CA ILE A 592 17.26 3.89 10.79
C ILE A 592 15.89 3.29 10.98
N GLU A 593 15.83 1.97 10.93
CA GLU A 593 14.61 1.16 11.03
C GLU A 593 14.95 -0.24 11.56
N GLY A 594 13.92 -0.99 11.94
CA GLY A 594 14.08 -2.37 12.37
C GLY A 594 14.53 -3.31 11.25
N LYS A 595 15.69 -3.95 11.44
CA LYS A 595 16.22 -4.92 10.47
C LYS A 595 15.39 -6.20 10.38
N PRO A 596 15.33 -6.88 9.21
CA PRO A 596 15.89 -6.47 7.93
C PRO A 596 14.98 -5.48 7.18
N LEU A 597 15.56 -4.43 6.59
CA LEU A 597 14.84 -3.52 5.70
C LEU A 597 14.63 -4.19 4.34
N GLN A 598 13.40 -4.32 3.91
CA GLN A 598 13.08 -5.03 2.65
C GLN A 598 13.79 -4.44 1.44
N TRP A 599 13.83 -3.10 1.32
CA TRP A 599 14.46 -2.45 0.17
C TRP A 599 15.98 -2.61 0.18
N LEU A 600 16.65 -2.62 1.36
CA LEU A 600 18.09 -2.92 1.47
C LEU A 600 18.40 -4.38 1.14
N ASN A 601 17.53 -5.29 1.56
CA ASN A 601 17.70 -6.72 1.29
C ASN A 601 17.57 -7.08 -0.21
N GLN A 602 16.92 -6.21 -1.00
CA GLN A 602 16.82 -6.37 -2.45
C GLN A 602 18.06 -5.84 -3.20
N ILE A 603 18.96 -5.13 -2.51
CA ILE A 603 20.19 -4.60 -3.15
C ILE A 603 21.18 -5.75 -3.32
N ASN A 604 21.49 -6.04 -4.57
CA ASN A 604 22.56 -6.96 -4.97
C ASN A 604 23.53 -6.20 -5.88
N ASP A 605 24.32 -5.29 -5.28
CA ASP A 605 25.28 -4.43 -5.98
C ASP A 605 26.64 -4.53 -5.29
N ARG A 606 27.60 -5.13 -5.98
CA ARG A 606 28.95 -5.36 -5.43
C ARG A 606 29.76 -4.09 -5.18
N ASN A 607 29.35 -2.96 -5.75
CA ASN A 607 30.00 -1.65 -5.56
C ASN A 607 29.53 -0.95 -4.28
N LEU A 608 28.40 -1.39 -3.72
CA LEU A 608 27.82 -0.85 -2.50
C LEU A 608 28.09 -1.77 -1.31
N HIS A 609 28.13 -1.19 -0.12
CA HIS A 609 28.25 -1.91 1.13
C HIS A 609 27.63 -1.12 2.28
N LEU A 610 27.48 -1.77 3.42
CA LEU A 610 27.09 -1.12 4.68
C LEU A 610 28.34 -0.63 5.41
N VAL A 611 28.37 0.66 5.72
CA VAL A 611 29.47 1.30 6.47
C VAL A 611 29.28 1.02 7.97
N PRO A 612 30.32 0.57 8.70
CA PRO A 612 30.23 0.38 10.14
C PRO A 612 30.03 1.70 10.88
N VAL A 613 29.22 1.65 11.95
CA VAL A 613 29.00 2.76 12.86
C VAL A 613 29.60 2.38 14.24
N ASP A 614 30.74 2.97 14.54
CA ASP A 614 31.45 2.69 15.80
C ASP A 614 30.58 3.07 17.01
N TYR A 615 30.46 2.15 17.98
CA TYR A 615 29.79 2.42 19.25
C TYR A 615 30.71 3.27 20.15
N ALA A 616 31.01 4.48 19.69
CA ALA A 616 31.90 5.42 20.34
C ALA A 616 31.30 5.96 21.64
N LYS A 617 32.16 6.37 22.57
CA LYS A 617 31.75 6.88 23.90
C LYS A 617 30.67 7.96 23.87
N PRO A 618 30.66 8.93 22.94
CA PRO A 618 29.57 9.93 22.83
C PRO A 618 28.19 9.37 22.49
N LEU A 619 28.13 8.16 21.93
CA LEU A 619 26.87 7.51 21.52
C LEU A 619 26.27 6.61 22.63
N GLN A 620 27.08 6.19 23.61
CA GLN A 620 26.72 5.17 24.59
C GLN A 620 25.61 5.57 25.57
N GLU A 621 25.38 6.87 25.77
CA GLU A 621 24.28 7.35 26.62
C GLU A 621 22.89 7.17 25.99
N GLU A 622 22.84 7.18 24.66
CA GLU A 622 21.57 7.25 23.92
C GLU A 622 21.27 5.99 23.11
N TYR A 623 22.30 5.32 22.62
CA TYR A 623 22.19 4.20 21.69
C TYR A 623 22.72 2.91 22.27
N LEU A 624 22.32 1.79 21.68
CA LEU A 624 22.81 0.45 22.01
C LEU A 624 23.73 -0.06 20.90
N PRO A 625 24.71 -0.91 21.19
CA PRO A 625 25.49 -1.59 20.16
C PRO A 625 24.60 -2.60 19.43
N SER A 626 24.75 -2.70 18.11
CA SER A 626 24.04 -3.67 17.30
C SER A 626 24.90 -4.17 16.13
N LYS A 627 24.39 -5.13 15.37
CA LYS A 627 25.08 -5.77 14.24
C LYS A 627 24.10 -6.02 13.09
N LEU A 628 24.55 -5.81 11.88
CA LEU A 628 23.83 -6.15 10.65
C LEU A 628 24.49 -7.40 10.07
N GLY A 629 23.80 -8.53 10.10
CA GLY A 629 24.34 -9.83 9.72
C GLY A 629 24.12 -10.18 8.25
N SER A 630 24.85 -11.17 7.75
CA SER A 630 24.65 -11.74 6.42
C SER A 630 23.26 -12.38 6.24
N THR A 631 22.63 -12.83 7.34
CA THR A 631 21.25 -13.32 7.33
C THR A 631 20.22 -12.21 7.13
N ASP A 632 20.55 -10.98 7.57
CA ASP A 632 19.69 -9.81 7.36
C ASP A 632 19.86 -9.27 5.93
N TYR A 633 21.12 -9.23 5.43
CA TYR A 633 21.50 -8.58 4.15
C TYR A 633 22.50 -9.41 3.34
N PRO A 634 22.10 -10.53 2.74
CA PRO A 634 23.02 -11.45 2.04
C PRO A 634 23.70 -10.82 0.81
N GLY A 635 23.12 -9.78 0.21
CA GLY A 635 23.70 -9.05 -0.93
C GLY A 635 24.74 -7.98 -0.54
N LEU A 636 24.77 -7.54 0.73
CA LEU A 636 25.60 -6.43 1.21
C LEU A 636 26.62 -6.85 2.27
N VAL A 637 26.39 -7.93 2.97
CA VAL A 637 27.25 -8.48 4.04
C VAL A 637 27.77 -9.85 3.63
N PRO A 638 29.07 -10.11 3.65
CA PRO A 638 29.63 -11.42 3.30
C PRO A 638 29.07 -12.53 4.17
N GLU A 639 28.98 -13.73 3.63
CA GLU A 639 28.46 -14.92 4.34
C GLU A 639 29.20 -15.16 5.66
N GLY A 640 28.45 -15.37 6.75
CA GLY A 640 28.97 -15.52 8.10
C GLY A 640 29.50 -14.22 8.72
N GLY A 641 29.52 -13.12 7.97
CA GLY A 641 29.99 -11.82 8.44
C GLY A 641 28.91 -10.95 9.08
N TYR A 642 29.34 -9.84 9.64
CA TYR A 642 28.46 -8.78 10.15
C TYR A 642 29.13 -7.41 10.02
N VAL A 643 28.32 -6.36 10.05
CA VAL A 643 28.75 -4.96 10.14
C VAL A 643 28.31 -4.41 11.49
N GLU A 644 29.23 -3.83 12.24
CA GLU A 644 28.90 -3.18 13.53
C GLU A 644 28.10 -1.91 13.29
N THR A 645 27.11 -1.68 14.12
CA THR A 645 26.27 -0.49 14.07
C THR A 645 25.69 -0.18 15.46
N ILE A 646 24.94 0.90 15.53
CA ILE A 646 24.17 1.31 16.69
C ILE A 646 22.68 1.11 16.45
N ALA A 647 21.94 1.01 17.55
CA ALA A 647 20.48 0.93 17.51
C ALA A 647 19.85 1.91 18.47
N ALA A 648 18.74 2.50 18.04
CA ALA A 648 17.86 3.33 18.85
C ALA A 648 16.71 2.49 19.42
N GLU A 649 16.29 2.76 20.65
CA GLU A 649 15.19 2.04 21.31
C GLU A 649 13.84 2.63 20.88
N ALA A 650 12.97 1.80 20.29
CA ALA A 650 11.58 2.11 20.01
C ALA A 650 10.71 1.76 21.23
N VAL A 651 9.85 2.66 21.64
CA VAL A 651 8.98 2.53 22.79
C VAL A 651 7.52 2.83 22.42
N LEU A 652 6.60 2.09 22.99
CA LEU A 652 5.21 2.47 23.04
C LEU A 652 5.04 3.49 24.16
N ALA A 653 4.70 4.73 23.81
CA ALA A 653 4.61 5.84 24.74
C ALA A 653 3.23 6.48 24.73
N SER A 654 2.88 7.12 25.82
CA SER A 654 1.65 7.90 25.96
C SER A 654 1.87 9.14 26.82
N TYR A 655 0.88 10.03 26.81
CA TYR A 655 0.81 11.08 27.82
C TYR A 655 0.60 10.45 29.21
N ASN A 656 1.11 11.07 30.25
CA ASN A 656 0.96 10.63 31.64
C ASN A 656 -0.45 10.97 32.17
N TRP A 657 -1.44 10.20 31.71
CA TRP A 657 -2.84 10.43 32.08
C TRP A 657 -3.10 10.15 33.56
N ALA A 658 -3.93 10.99 34.17
CA ALA A 658 -4.37 10.77 35.54
C ALA A 658 -5.13 9.43 35.69
N PRO A 659 -4.89 8.65 36.77
CA PRO A 659 -5.46 7.29 36.95
C PRO A 659 -6.98 7.22 36.87
N ASN A 660 -7.69 8.29 37.16
CA ASN A 660 -9.17 8.38 37.10
C ASN A 660 -9.71 8.84 35.73
N SER A 661 -8.83 9.06 34.75
CA SER A 661 -9.25 9.48 33.41
C SER A 661 -9.69 8.31 32.54
N ASP A 662 -10.63 8.57 31.61
CA ASP A 662 -11.06 7.57 30.65
C ASP A 662 -9.90 7.09 29.74
N ARG A 663 -8.97 7.96 29.40
CA ARG A 663 -7.78 7.59 28.63
C ARG A 663 -6.83 6.67 29.40
N TYR A 664 -6.62 6.89 30.68
CA TYR A 664 -5.86 5.97 31.54
C TYR A 664 -6.50 4.57 31.56
N ARG A 665 -7.82 4.51 31.73
CA ARG A 665 -8.58 3.26 31.71
C ARG A 665 -8.39 2.48 30.39
N ARG A 666 -8.51 3.16 29.26
CA ARG A 666 -8.33 2.53 27.92
C ARG A 666 -6.91 2.02 27.72
N LEU A 667 -5.91 2.81 28.12
CA LEU A 667 -4.50 2.40 28.05
C LEU A 667 -4.19 1.26 29.01
N SER A 668 -4.83 1.21 30.19
CA SER A 668 -4.70 0.05 31.09
C SER A 668 -5.22 -1.22 30.44
N LEU A 669 -6.36 -1.14 29.78
CA LEU A 669 -6.93 -2.27 29.03
C LEU A 669 -6.02 -2.70 27.85
N LEU A 670 -5.41 -1.75 27.16
CA LEU A 670 -4.38 -2.04 26.14
C LEU A 670 -3.21 -2.79 26.75
N VAL A 671 -2.71 -2.33 27.91
CA VAL A 671 -1.59 -2.97 28.64
C VAL A 671 -1.92 -4.42 28.98
N ASP A 672 -3.04 -4.64 29.68
CA ASP A 672 -3.47 -5.97 30.11
C ASP A 672 -3.56 -6.92 28.89
N THR A 673 -4.28 -6.50 27.84
CA THR A 673 -4.48 -7.33 26.65
C THR A 673 -3.19 -7.57 25.87
N MET A 674 -2.34 -6.54 25.71
CA MET A 674 -1.08 -6.66 24.96
C MET A 674 -0.08 -7.57 25.67
N PHE A 675 0.10 -7.41 26.97
CA PHE A 675 1.08 -8.22 27.73
C PHE A 675 0.65 -9.67 27.83
N ASP A 676 -0.65 -9.96 27.94
CA ASP A 676 -1.18 -11.32 27.90
C ASP A 676 -0.96 -12.00 26.53
N LYS A 677 -0.95 -11.23 25.44
CA LYS A 677 -0.84 -11.73 24.07
C LYS A 677 0.55 -11.58 23.43
N VAL A 678 1.55 -11.11 24.16
CA VAL A 678 2.93 -10.96 23.66
C VAL A 678 3.44 -12.24 22.99
N ALA A 679 3.25 -13.41 23.62
CA ALA A 679 3.68 -14.68 23.06
C ALA A 679 3.02 -15.03 21.71
N GLN A 680 1.81 -14.53 21.44
CA GLN A 680 1.14 -14.66 20.15
C GLN A 680 1.80 -13.74 19.12
N LEU A 681 2.02 -12.47 19.46
CA LEU A 681 2.67 -11.48 18.59
C LEU A 681 4.10 -11.88 18.20
N GLN A 682 4.81 -12.63 19.05
CA GLN A 682 6.17 -13.11 18.78
C GLN A 682 6.25 -14.28 17.78
N ARG A 683 5.12 -14.77 17.26
CA ARG A 683 5.06 -15.89 16.31
C ARG A 683 4.73 -15.38 14.90
N PRO A 684 5.17 -16.09 13.84
CA PRO A 684 4.67 -15.80 12.50
C PRO A 684 3.14 -15.85 12.44
N PRO A 685 2.46 -15.01 11.65
CA PRO A 685 3.00 -14.16 10.59
C PRO A 685 3.39 -12.75 11.00
N PHE A 686 3.42 -12.44 12.31
CA PHE A 686 3.66 -11.09 12.81
C PHE A 686 5.12 -10.65 12.61
N HIS A 687 5.34 -9.34 12.70
CA HIS A 687 6.65 -8.74 12.42
C HIS A 687 7.76 -9.34 13.30
N PRO A 688 8.93 -9.72 12.74
CA PRO A 688 10.01 -10.39 13.53
C PRO A 688 10.50 -9.58 14.73
N LYS A 689 10.42 -8.27 14.69
CA LYS A 689 10.82 -7.37 15.78
C LYS A 689 10.01 -7.55 17.08
N TRP A 690 8.86 -8.19 17.05
CA TRP A 690 8.13 -8.58 18.25
C TRP A 690 8.93 -9.50 19.18
N LYS A 691 9.86 -10.28 18.64
CA LYS A 691 10.74 -11.16 19.44
C LYS A 691 11.66 -10.38 20.40
N GLU A 692 11.92 -9.09 20.13
CA GLU A 692 12.72 -8.22 20.97
C GLU A 692 11.90 -7.59 22.11
N MET A 693 10.57 -7.60 22.01
CA MET A 693 9.69 -7.05 23.02
C MET A 693 9.71 -7.93 24.28
N ALA A 694 10.15 -7.36 25.39
CA ALA A 694 10.11 -7.98 26.69
C ALA A 694 9.38 -7.05 27.67
N PRO A 695 8.25 -7.45 28.26
CA PRO A 695 7.44 -6.57 29.12
C PRO A 695 8.23 -5.93 30.27
N ARG A 696 9.22 -6.65 30.84
CA ARG A 696 10.07 -6.14 31.93
C ARG A 696 11.17 -5.18 31.48
N ALA A 697 11.49 -5.09 30.18
CA ALA A 697 12.57 -4.23 29.71
C ALA A 697 12.34 -2.78 30.15
N THR A 698 13.36 -2.17 30.74
CA THR A 698 13.31 -0.78 31.20
C THR A 698 13.87 0.17 30.16
N VAL A 699 13.42 1.41 30.19
CA VAL A 699 13.94 2.49 29.35
C VAL A 699 14.61 3.51 30.25
N ALA A 700 15.94 3.59 30.19
CA ALA A 700 16.73 4.43 31.08
C ALA A 700 16.33 5.91 30.96
N GLY A 701 16.10 6.57 32.10
CA GLY A 701 15.73 7.99 32.18
C GLY A 701 14.25 8.29 31.88
N TRP A 702 13.38 7.29 31.68
CA TRP A 702 11.95 7.46 31.44
C TRP A 702 11.09 6.67 32.44
N THR A 703 9.94 7.24 32.79
CA THR A 703 8.99 6.63 33.73
C THR A 703 8.08 5.65 33.01
N ARG A 704 7.89 4.46 33.57
CA ARG A 704 6.92 3.49 33.04
C ARG A 704 5.49 3.93 33.37
N PHE A 705 4.55 3.68 32.45
CA PHE A 705 3.13 3.87 32.69
C PHE A 705 2.69 3.03 33.90
N LYS A 706 2.00 3.66 34.82
CA LYS A 706 1.69 3.05 36.14
C LYS A 706 0.96 1.71 36.01
N ALA A 707 -0.06 1.63 35.13
CA ALA A 707 -0.79 0.36 34.93
C ALA A 707 0.11 -0.75 34.34
N ALA A 708 1.09 -0.41 33.51
CA ALA A 708 2.04 -1.37 32.97
C ALA A 708 2.96 -1.92 34.10
N GLN A 709 3.41 -1.07 35.02
CA GLN A 709 4.18 -1.51 36.19
C GLN A 709 3.34 -2.39 37.13
N GLU A 710 2.11 -1.98 37.42
CA GLU A 710 1.18 -2.74 38.27
C GLU A 710 0.85 -4.12 37.66
N TRP A 711 0.72 -4.23 36.33
CA TRP A 711 0.54 -5.51 35.65
C TRP A 711 1.76 -6.43 35.87
N LEU A 712 2.98 -5.88 35.68
CA LEU A 712 4.24 -6.62 35.89
C LEU A 712 4.39 -7.12 37.34
N ASP A 713 4.04 -6.28 38.30
CA ASP A 713 4.14 -6.64 39.73
C ASP A 713 3.16 -7.77 40.07
N ARG A 714 1.98 -7.80 39.49
CA ARG A 714 0.96 -8.84 39.69
C ARG A 714 1.28 -10.15 38.96
N ASN A 715 1.70 -10.08 37.70
CA ASN A 715 1.78 -11.26 36.82
C ASN A 715 3.20 -11.82 36.67
N MET A 716 4.21 -11.01 36.96
CA MET A 716 5.61 -11.37 36.82
C MET A 716 6.41 -10.88 38.07
N PRO A 717 6.09 -11.33 39.31
CA PRO A 717 6.81 -10.85 40.49
C PRO A 717 8.31 -11.18 40.41
N LEU A 718 9.14 -10.27 40.91
CA LEU A 718 10.59 -10.54 41.04
C LEU A 718 10.82 -11.66 42.06
N PRO A 719 11.75 -12.61 41.82
CA PRO A 719 12.18 -13.54 42.85
C PRO A 719 12.65 -12.78 44.09
N ALA A 720 12.28 -13.24 45.29
CA ALA A 720 12.60 -12.60 46.56
C ALA A 720 14.12 -12.31 46.77
N SER A 721 14.99 -13.10 46.11
CA SER A 721 16.44 -12.88 46.12
C SER A 721 16.93 -11.67 45.30
N ALA A 722 16.17 -11.23 44.30
CA ALA A 722 16.52 -10.07 43.48
C ALA A 722 16.03 -8.75 44.12
N ALA A 723 14.99 -8.80 44.94
CA ALA A 723 14.48 -7.64 45.68
C ALA A 723 15.48 -7.18 46.80
N ALA A 724 16.27 -8.10 47.34
CA ALA A 724 17.27 -7.77 48.34
C ALA A 724 18.56 -7.13 47.77
N ALA A 725 18.83 -7.31 46.46
CA ALA A 725 20.01 -6.74 45.79
C ALA A 725 19.78 -5.32 45.25
N SER A 726 18.54 -4.86 45.15
CA SER A 726 18.16 -3.52 44.71
C SER A 726 17.95 -2.52 45.85
N GLY A 727 18.65 -2.69 46.96
CA GLY A 727 18.60 -1.81 48.12
C GLY A 727 19.24 -0.43 47.93
N ALA A 728 19.03 0.20 46.81
CA ALA A 728 19.13 1.64 46.67
C ALA A 728 17.82 2.24 47.20
N ALA A 729 17.91 2.95 48.32
CA ALA A 729 16.79 3.71 48.85
C ALA A 729 16.08 4.50 47.73
N PRO A 730 14.75 4.47 47.70
CA PRO A 730 14.02 5.31 46.74
C PRO A 730 14.43 6.75 47.02
N LEU A 731 14.98 7.43 46.03
CA LEU A 731 15.05 8.86 46.02
C LEU A 731 13.62 9.38 46.31
N PRO A 732 13.45 10.35 47.24
CA PRO A 732 12.14 10.87 47.56
C PRO A 732 11.50 11.32 46.23
N ALA A 733 10.34 10.75 45.93
CA ALA A 733 9.54 11.19 44.80
C ALA A 733 9.36 12.71 44.96
N PRO A 734 9.68 13.49 43.95
CA PRO A 734 9.29 14.90 43.97
C PRO A 734 7.77 14.91 44.18
N ALA A 735 7.35 15.67 45.20
CA ALA A 735 5.96 15.83 45.54
C ALA A 735 5.20 16.11 44.25
N ALA A 736 4.26 15.24 43.90
CA ALA A 736 3.44 15.41 42.75
C ALA A 736 2.65 16.72 42.93
N ALA A 737 3.14 17.78 42.30
CA ALA A 737 2.26 18.91 42.01
C ALA A 737 1.11 18.36 41.18
N PRO A 738 -0.13 18.65 41.50
CA PRO A 738 -1.26 18.17 40.70
C PRO A 738 -1.00 18.67 39.28
N ALA A 739 -0.73 17.75 38.37
CA ALA A 739 -0.67 18.05 36.95
C ALA A 739 -2.06 18.56 36.58
N ALA A 740 -2.22 19.88 36.56
CA ALA A 740 -3.38 20.50 35.99
C ALA A 740 -3.40 20.07 34.53
N ALA A 741 -4.29 19.14 34.21
CA ALA A 741 -4.56 18.80 32.81
C ALA A 741 -4.84 20.11 32.12
N LEU A 742 -3.97 20.52 31.17
CA LEU A 742 -4.18 21.71 30.35
C LEU A 742 -5.59 21.63 29.79
N ALA A 743 -6.41 22.63 30.11
CA ALA A 743 -7.75 22.72 29.56
C ALA A 743 -7.66 22.70 28.04
N PRO A 744 -8.68 22.23 27.32
CA PRO A 744 -8.69 22.18 25.86
C PRO A 744 -8.33 23.50 25.17
N GLN A 745 -8.53 24.62 25.86
CA GLN A 745 -8.24 25.98 25.39
C GLN A 745 -6.74 26.33 25.40
N ASP A 746 -5.95 25.64 26.25
CA ASP A 746 -4.52 25.94 26.42
C ASP A 746 -3.62 25.17 25.44
N ARG A 747 -4.18 24.25 24.64
CA ARG A 747 -3.44 23.44 23.66
C ARG A 747 -3.20 24.16 22.32
N ASP A 748 -4.06 25.09 21.93
CA ASP A 748 -3.93 25.84 20.69
C ASP A 748 -2.66 26.72 20.61
N PRO A 749 -2.19 27.38 21.69
CA PRO A 749 -0.94 28.13 21.67
C PRO A 749 0.29 27.24 21.45
N LEU A 750 0.37 26.10 22.15
CA LEU A 750 1.50 25.15 22.04
C LEU A 750 1.57 24.50 20.65
N TYR A 751 0.41 24.22 20.05
CA TYR A 751 0.36 23.68 18.69
C TYR A 751 0.80 24.73 17.66
N ARG A 752 0.44 25.99 17.84
CA ARG A 752 0.93 27.11 17.01
C ARG A 752 2.43 27.29 17.17
N GLU A 753 2.94 27.30 18.39
CA GLU A 753 4.38 27.40 18.67
C GLU A 753 5.17 26.24 18.05
N PHE A 754 4.62 25.02 18.08
CA PHE A 754 5.19 23.87 17.37
C PHE A 754 5.21 24.06 15.85
N LEU A 755 4.12 24.55 15.26
CA LEU A 755 4.04 24.81 13.83
C LEU A 755 4.99 25.94 13.40
N GLU A 756 5.13 26.99 14.21
CA GLU A 756 6.05 28.09 13.99
C GLU A 756 7.52 27.66 14.13
N TRP A 757 7.83 26.87 15.15
CA TRP A 757 9.13 26.24 15.32
C TRP A 757 9.49 25.34 14.11
N ARG A 758 8.55 24.52 13.66
CA ARG A 758 8.68 23.67 12.47
C ARG A 758 8.90 24.51 11.20
N ALA A 759 8.10 25.55 11.00
CA ALA A 759 8.20 26.43 9.84
C ALA A 759 9.51 27.23 9.81
N THR A 760 9.99 27.65 10.97
CA THR A 760 11.26 28.40 11.10
C THR A 760 12.45 27.51 10.75
N ARG A 761 12.40 26.22 11.13
CA ARG A 761 13.48 25.27 10.79
C ARG A 761 13.43 24.79 9.34
N ALA A 762 12.24 24.61 8.77
CA ALA A 762 12.12 24.34 7.35
C ALA A 762 12.70 25.47 6.49
N LYS A 763 12.52 26.73 6.90
CA LYS A 763 13.15 27.90 6.25
C LYS A 763 14.67 27.96 6.46
N ALA A 764 15.15 27.53 7.62
CA ALA A 764 16.59 27.50 7.90
C ALA A 764 17.34 26.39 7.11
N SER A 765 16.64 25.33 6.73
CA SER A 765 17.19 24.22 5.91
C SER A 765 17.16 24.53 4.39
N THR A 766 16.31 25.47 3.93
CA THR A 766 16.25 25.93 2.54
C THR A 766 17.21 27.08 2.22
N ASN A 767 17.81 27.71 3.23
CA ASN A 767 18.76 28.81 3.10
C ASN A 767 20.21 28.42 3.44
N ARG A 768 20.53 27.15 3.42
CA ARG A 768 21.92 26.64 3.53
C ARG A 768 22.27 25.72 2.38
#